data_a24ffe27826b810f5c3c7939685a38f3
#
_entry.id   a24ffe27826b810f5c3c7939685a38f3
#
_cell.length_a   1.000
_cell.length_b   1.000
_cell.length_c   1.000
_cell.angle_alpha   90.00
_cell.angle_beta   90.00
_cell.angle_gamma   90.00
#
_symmetry.space_group_name_H-M   'P 1'
#
loop_
_entity.id
_entity.type
_entity.pdbx_description
1 polymer ?
#
loop_
_entity_poly.entity_id
_entity_poly.type
_entity_poly.pdbx_seq_one_letter_code
_entity_poly.pdbx_strand_id
1 'polypeptide(L)'
;MFKTKLLPLLMALVLPLGLMANEKVIVSQWLSTGPLEINYPAFHETPNVEGQPFSNRQLLMFDHLDLNDYYPEAGKNLIWLDGASYPWRAETTDADGFVAAADHASDDKPQVAYLATYIRTDRWIKGQLEMRSPYLFEAWLNGKKIGTKSTMEGAAGENDADNHSGDDDEGNSGSDNSNIEDADDADDGELRGSYGRVGHDLELPRGKHLLIIKMMRPPEAESPWEMHASIAYDKSFTANDIQPEINPETTKDILHFMDGVQVTSVRPSPDGSMYAVSYRRSLPPTDRSETWTDIHRYTDDALVHSYRHASISRLTWLPDANAVSYTTALNGRTTVHMHDLETGKKEVLMENIEDFAGKRWSPDERHLIYTIREEGSGHDESMRHILGMQDRQAHFRHRSFLYRLDVETGVRTRLTHGNLTTSLHDISPDGRSLVFSQSRPDYLERPYYKHDLFIMDMETFETDTLLADKRWSVSTRFSPDGQYLLATGGPSAFGRIGENIPEGMIANNYDTQAYIFSLSDGTVKPITVDFDPTVASAHWHPADNNIYILAGDQDYRRLYRYDTRRENFDLIDTGLDFISNIQYASKARVAAYVGNEVNAPPRAYSIYLRRDSRDVLVDTSSERYRHVSFGEVADWTFEASTGKTIDGRYYLPPDFDPEQSYPVIVYQYGGTNPVGRTFGHRYPFNLWAGNGYIVYVLQPSGATGYGQEFSAAHVNNWGKTVADEIIEGTEKFLEAHPFADPDRVGVAGASYGGFMTMLLLTHTDLYATGISHAGISNIASYWGEGYWGYSYSAEATANKFPWNSREIYVDQSPLYRADHVNTPLLLLTGDSDTNVPPGESIQMYTALKLLGKPVELILVEGEDHHIVTYNRRLVWHDAIMAWWDKHLKDQPEWWEEQYPDFLSF
;
A
#
# COMPACT_ATOMS: atom_id res chain seq x y z
N MET A 1 -28.54 60.21 -19.43
CA MET A 1 -29.74 60.31 -18.60
C MET A 1 -29.98 58.95 -17.93
N PHE A 2 -29.79 58.97 -16.66
CA PHE A 2 -29.94 57.77 -15.79
C PHE A 2 -31.43 57.43 -15.61
N LYS A 3 -31.78 56.16 -15.65
CA LYS A 3 -32.91 55.57 -14.92
C LYS A 3 -32.55 54.30 -14.26
N THR A 4 -32.27 54.40 -12.97
CA THR A 4 -32.23 53.40 -11.94
C THR A 4 -33.57 52.68 -11.84
N LYS A 5 -33.57 51.35 -11.94
CA LYS A 5 -34.68 50.52 -11.45
C LYS A 5 -34.17 49.68 -10.28
N LEU A 6 -34.71 49.95 -9.10
CA LEU A 6 -34.62 49.10 -7.92
C LEU A 6 -35.27 47.75 -8.21
N LEU A 7 -34.55 46.65 -7.94
CA LEU A 7 -35.09 45.30 -7.73
C LEU A 7 -35.36 45.11 -6.24
N PRO A 8 -36.47 44.57 -5.83
CA PRO A 8 -36.71 44.25 -4.41
C PRO A 8 -35.91 43.02 -4.00
N LEU A 9 -35.26 43.16 -2.87
CA LEU A 9 -34.60 42.11 -2.11
C LEU A 9 -35.67 41.08 -1.67
N LEU A 10 -35.66 39.90 -2.26
CA LEU A 10 -36.41 38.75 -1.72
C LEU A 10 -35.53 38.17 -0.58
N MET A 11 -35.94 38.46 0.64
CA MET A 11 -35.44 37.83 1.84
C MET A 11 -36.03 36.41 1.84
N ALA A 12 -35.23 35.43 1.44
CA ALA A 12 -35.58 34.03 1.67
C ALA A 12 -35.57 33.81 3.18
N LEU A 13 -36.72 33.59 3.76
CA LEU A 13 -36.88 33.04 5.07
C LEU A 13 -36.26 31.63 5.05
N VAL A 14 -35.10 31.47 5.64
CA VAL A 14 -34.61 30.15 6.08
C VAL A 14 -35.49 29.77 7.27
N LEU A 15 -36.48 28.98 7.00
CA LEU A 15 -37.19 28.23 8.06
C LEU A 15 -36.16 27.29 8.69
N PRO A 16 -36.05 27.24 10.04
CA PRO A 16 -35.29 26.19 10.64
C PRO A 16 -35.94 24.85 10.26
N LEU A 17 -35.16 23.94 9.67
CA LEU A 17 -35.55 22.56 9.50
C LEU A 17 -35.94 22.04 10.91
N GLY A 18 -37.22 21.72 11.07
CA GLY A 18 -37.74 21.18 12.29
C GLY A 18 -36.92 19.92 12.67
N LEU A 19 -36.56 19.83 13.91
CA LEU A 19 -36.07 18.59 14.53
C LEU A 19 -37.11 17.49 14.27
N MET A 20 -36.85 16.67 13.25
CA MET A 20 -37.56 15.39 13.13
C MET A 20 -36.94 14.48 14.19
N ALA A 21 -37.78 13.84 15.02
CA ALA A 21 -37.32 12.84 15.98
C ALA A 21 -36.55 11.75 15.23
N ASN A 22 -35.21 11.75 15.39
CA ASN A 22 -34.35 10.72 14.84
C ASN A 22 -34.62 9.43 15.63
N GLU A 23 -34.72 8.31 14.92
CA GLU A 23 -34.73 7.01 15.57
C GLU A 23 -33.38 6.76 16.26
N LYS A 24 -33.37 6.04 17.38
CA LYS A 24 -32.15 5.80 18.19
C LYS A 24 -31.96 4.31 18.44
N VAL A 25 -30.69 3.86 18.39
CA VAL A 25 -30.25 2.56 18.90
C VAL A 25 -29.52 2.78 20.22
N ILE A 26 -29.95 2.12 21.29
CA ILE A 26 -29.23 2.10 22.56
C ILE A 26 -28.07 1.13 22.44
N VAL A 27 -26.88 1.54 22.85
CA VAL A 27 -25.69 0.69 22.94
C VAL A 27 -25.86 -0.23 24.15
N SER A 28 -26.44 -1.42 23.91
CA SER A 28 -26.94 -2.31 24.96
C SER A 28 -25.97 -3.41 25.39
N GLN A 29 -24.90 -3.66 24.65
CA GLN A 29 -23.91 -4.69 24.96
C GLN A 29 -22.54 -4.07 25.19
N TRP A 30 -21.92 -4.42 26.31
CA TRP A 30 -20.66 -3.83 26.72
C TRP A 30 -19.70 -4.88 27.27
N LEU A 31 -18.41 -4.59 27.16
CA LEU A 31 -17.35 -5.16 27.97
C LEU A 31 -16.94 -4.14 29.02
N SER A 32 -16.81 -4.55 30.29
CA SER A 32 -16.33 -3.71 31.37
C SER A 32 -15.08 -4.29 32.01
N THR A 33 -14.15 -3.44 32.45
CA THR A 33 -13.05 -3.84 33.34
C THR A 33 -12.75 -2.76 34.36
N GLY A 34 -12.55 -3.19 35.59
CA GLY A 34 -12.38 -2.30 36.74
C GLY A 34 -13.14 -2.79 37.99
N PRO A 35 -13.16 -2.02 39.10
CA PRO A 35 -12.45 -0.74 39.29
C PRO A 35 -10.94 -0.90 39.35
N LEU A 36 -10.20 0.02 38.74
CA LEU A 36 -8.76 0.04 38.68
C LEU A 36 -8.25 1.22 39.52
N GLU A 37 -7.58 0.96 40.61
CA GLU A 37 -7.06 2.02 41.47
C GLU A 37 -5.93 2.78 40.76
N ILE A 38 -5.97 4.11 40.90
CA ILE A 38 -4.91 5.02 40.44
C ILE A 38 -4.45 5.89 41.61
N ASN A 39 -3.28 6.51 41.50
CA ASN A 39 -2.74 7.35 42.53
C ASN A 39 -2.63 8.79 42.04
N TYR A 40 -2.94 9.73 42.92
CA TYR A 40 -2.54 11.11 42.66
C TYR A 40 -1.01 11.22 42.61
N PRO A 41 -0.47 12.07 41.76
CA PRO A 41 0.97 12.32 41.76
C PRO A 41 1.43 12.94 43.07
N ALA A 42 2.69 12.71 43.45
CA ALA A 42 3.28 13.37 44.60
C ALA A 42 3.11 14.90 44.50
N PHE A 43 2.79 15.54 45.59
CA PHE A 43 2.57 16.99 45.65
C PHE A 43 1.30 17.49 44.92
N HIS A 44 0.34 16.65 44.61
CA HIS A 44 -0.89 17.02 43.89
C HIS A 44 -1.69 18.14 44.61
N GLU A 45 -1.60 18.27 45.94
CA GLU A 45 -2.22 19.35 46.71
C GLU A 45 -1.48 20.69 46.57
N THR A 46 -0.24 20.69 46.03
CA THR A 46 0.55 21.90 45.88
C THR A 46 0.22 22.53 44.50
N PRO A 47 -0.20 23.81 44.48
CA PRO A 47 -0.50 24.48 43.26
C PRO A 47 0.72 24.51 42.29
N ASN A 48 0.49 24.39 41.00
CA ASN A 48 1.49 24.51 39.95
C ASN A 48 2.01 25.96 39.85
N VAL A 49 2.88 26.24 38.92
CA VAL A 49 3.49 27.59 38.70
C VAL A 49 2.47 28.66 38.34
N GLU A 50 1.26 28.28 37.94
CA GLU A 50 0.13 29.16 37.59
C GLU A 50 -0.85 29.32 38.77
N GLY A 51 -0.55 28.67 39.91
CA GLY A 51 -1.37 28.72 41.13
C GLY A 51 -2.57 27.77 41.09
N GLN A 52 -2.61 26.80 40.20
CA GLN A 52 -3.73 25.85 40.09
C GLN A 52 -3.38 24.53 40.78
N PRO A 53 -4.31 23.92 41.57
CA PRO A 53 -4.13 22.59 42.14
C PRO A 53 -4.23 21.52 41.01
N PHE A 54 -3.67 20.34 41.29
CA PHE A 54 -3.83 19.20 40.39
C PHE A 54 -5.30 18.71 40.41
N SER A 55 -5.91 18.56 39.24
CA SER A 55 -7.33 18.28 39.12
C SER A 55 -7.63 16.83 38.72
N ASN A 56 -8.85 16.38 38.99
CA ASN A 56 -9.36 15.10 38.53
C ASN A 56 -9.38 15.00 36.98
N ARG A 57 -9.58 16.14 36.30
CA ARG A 57 -9.48 16.23 34.85
C ARG A 57 -8.07 15.84 34.34
N GLN A 58 -7.02 16.36 34.98
CA GLN A 58 -5.65 16.01 34.61
C GLN A 58 -5.34 14.54 34.88
N LEU A 59 -5.93 13.94 35.91
CA LEU A 59 -5.79 12.52 36.18
C LEU A 59 -6.55 11.65 35.18
N LEU A 60 -7.75 12.08 34.75
CA LEU A 60 -8.49 11.42 33.65
C LEU A 60 -7.70 11.43 32.35
N MET A 61 -7.12 12.58 31.98
CA MET A 61 -6.43 12.78 30.72
C MET A 61 -5.09 12.03 30.61
N PHE A 62 -4.60 11.41 31.66
CA PHE A 62 -3.38 10.62 31.63
C PHE A 62 -3.62 9.29 30.93
N ASP A 63 -2.80 8.97 29.92
CA ASP A 63 -2.89 7.73 29.15
C ASP A 63 -2.36 6.54 29.97
N HIS A 64 -3.24 5.86 30.69
CA HIS A 64 -2.89 4.68 31.49
C HIS A 64 -2.70 3.42 30.63
N LEU A 65 -3.32 3.36 29.46
CA LEU A 65 -3.26 2.25 28.51
C LEU A 65 -2.95 2.79 27.11
N ASP A 66 -2.12 2.07 26.39
CA ASP A 66 -2.02 2.26 24.94
C ASP A 66 -3.21 1.56 24.29
N LEU A 67 -4.13 2.35 23.72
CA LEU A 67 -5.33 1.86 23.07
C LEU A 67 -5.13 1.55 21.58
N ASN A 68 -3.92 1.79 21.04
CA ASN A 68 -3.59 1.42 19.67
C ASN A 68 -3.49 -0.10 19.55
N ASP A 69 -4.17 -0.66 18.59
CA ASP A 69 -4.24 -2.12 18.33
C ASP A 69 -4.72 -2.93 19.57
N TYR A 70 -5.49 -2.29 20.48
CA TYR A 70 -6.04 -2.93 21.66
C TYR A 70 -7.48 -3.37 21.41
N TYR A 71 -7.75 -4.66 21.52
CA TYR A 71 -9.07 -5.28 21.27
C TYR A 71 -9.55 -5.98 22.54
N PRO A 72 -10.50 -5.39 23.29
CA PRO A 72 -11.11 -6.01 24.46
C PRO A 72 -11.88 -7.28 24.10
N GLU A 73 -11.72 -8.32 24.91
CA GLU A 73 -12.43 -9.61 24.75
C GLU A 73 -12.95 -10.09 26.10
N ALA A 74 -14.16 -10.64 26.12
CA ALA A 74 -14.74 -11.23 27.33
C ALA A 74 -13.82 -12.32 27.91
N GLY A 75 -13.48 -12.21 29.20
CA GLY A 75 -12.61 -13.13 29.91
C GLY A 75 -11.11 -12.89 29.72
N LYS A 76 -10.69 -12.03 28.80
CA LYS A 76 -9.28 -11.62 28.66
C LYS A 76 -8.90 -10.68 29.80
N ASN A 77 -7.72 -10.87 30.35
CA ASN A 77 -7.25 -10.10 31.49
C ASN A 77 -6.48 -8.85 31.06
N LEU A 78 -6.79 -7.73 31.70
CA LEU A 78 -5.96 -6.54 31.74
C LEU A 78 -5.01 -6.63 32.96
N ILE A 79 -3.70 -6.46 32.74
CA ILE A 79 -2.71 -6.37 33.82
C ILE A 79 -2.57 -4.91 34.21
N TRP A 80 -2.77 -4.60 35.49
CA TRP A 80 -2.73 -3.24 36.02
C TRP A 80 -1.41 -2.90 36.73
N LEU A 81 -1.27 -1.66 37.14
CA LEU A 81 -0.05 -1.09 37.74
C LEU A 81 0.50 -1.84 38.94
N ASP A 82 -0.36 -2.47 39.72
CA ASP A 82 -0.01 -3.29 40.90
C ASP A 82 0.37 -4.74 40.53
N GLY A 83 0.32 -5.10 39.24
CA GLY A 83 0.50 -6.46 38.75
C GLY A 83 -0.75 -7.35 38.92
N ALA A 84 -1.86 -6.81 39.43
CA ALA A 84 -3.12 -7.52 39.49
C ALA A 84 -3.76 -7.69 38.09
N SER A 85 -4.61 -8.70 38.00
CA SER A 85 -5.23 -9.13 36.74
C SER A 85 -6.72 -8.87 36.81
N TYR A 86 -7.23 -8.04 35.91
CA TYR A 86 -8.63 -7.63 35.86
C TYR A 86 -9.26 -8.15 34.56
N PRO A 87 -10.24 -9.06 34.62
CA PRO A 87 -10.88 -9.58 33.40
C PRO A 87 -11.84 -8.56 32.79
N TRP A 88 -11.92 -8.56 31.46
CA TRP A 88 -13.04 -7.95 30.77
C TRP A 88 -14.29 -8.82 30.96
N ARG A 89 -15.37 -8.22 31.42
CA ARG A 89 -16.64 -8.88 31.67
C ARG A 89 -17.68 -8.40 30.69
N ALA A 90 -18.54 -9.33 30.26
CA ALA A 90 -19.68 -8.98 29.43
C ALA A 90 -20.78 -8.41 30.31
N GLU A 91 -21.28 -7.23 29.99
CA GLU A 91 -22.34 -6.49 30.67
C GLU A 91 -23.44 -6.11 29.67
N THR A 92 -24.63 -5.96 30.19
CA THR A 92 -25.79 -5.44 29.46
C THR A 92 -26.38 -4.26 30.18
N THR A 93 -27.00 -3.36 29.43
CA THR A 93 -27.69 -2.22 30.02
C THR A 93 -28.92 -2.64 30.86
N ASP A 94 -29.31 -1.81 31.82
CA ASP A 94 -30.58 -1.88 32.48
C ASP A 94 -31.75 -1.46 31.57
N ALA A 95 -32.96 -1.39 32.12
CA ALA A 95 -34.18 -1.02 31.37
C ALA A 95 -34.15 0.42 30.85
N ASP A 96 -33.38 1.29 31.49
CA ASP A 96 -33.22 2.71 31.15
C ASP A 96 -32.01 2.93 30.18
N GLY A 97 -31.30 1.87 29.78
CA GLY A 97 -30.19 1.89 28.84
C GLY A 97 -28.83 2.23 29.50
N PHE A 98 -28.69 2.18 30.82
CA PHE A 98 -27.43 2.41 31.52
C PHE A 98 -26.68 1.12 31.79
N VAL A 99 -25.35 1.15 31.58
CA VAL A 99 -24.42 0.07 31.96
C VAL A 99 -23.57 0.49 33.17
N ALA A 100 -23.43 -0.41 34.16
CA ALA A 100 -22.50 -0.19 35.25
C ALA A 100 -21.04 -0.27 34.78
N ALA A 101 -20.20 0.70 35.19
CA ALA A 101 -18.78 0.70 34.86
C ALA A 101 -17.98 -0.29 35.71
N ALA A 102 -18.39 -0.45 37.00
CA ALA A 102 -17.79 -1.42 37.92
C ALA A 102 -18.71 -1.68 39.12
N ASP A 103 -18.61 -2.86 39.74
CA ASP A 103 -19.53 -3.32 40.81
C ASP A 103 -19.29 -2.67 42.18
N HIS A 104 -18.04 -2.46 42.60
CA HIS A 104 -17.68 -1.89 43.88
C HIS A 104 -16.45 -1.01 43.78
N ALA A 105 -16.59 0.21 44.24
CA ALA A 105 -15.51 1.19 44.27
C ALA A 105 -14.97 1.36 45.68
N SER A 106 -13.67 1.58 45.84
CA SER A 106 -13.03 2.06 47.07
C SER A 106 -13.32 3.56 47.27
N ASP A 107 -13.59 3.99 48.47
CA ASP A 107 -13.80 5.41 48.77
C ASP A 107 -12.50 6.14 49.11
N ASP A 108 -11.38 5.42 49.19
CA ASP A 108 -10.12 5.98 49.69
C ASP A 108 -9.22 6.53 48.55
N LYS A 109 -9.41 6.08 47.31
CA LYS A 109 -8.56 6.44 46.17
C LYS A 109 -9.36 6.73 44.89
N PRO A 110 -8.83 7.57 44.00
CA PRO A 110 -9.43 7.71 42.68
C PRO A 110 -9.30 6.41 41.91
N GLN A 111 -10.28 6.10 41.06
CA GLN A 111 -10.37 4.88 40.30
C GLN A 111 -10.75 5.17 38.86
N VAL A 112 -10.31 4.31 37.95
CA VAL A 112 -10.78 4.30 36.57
C VAL A 112 -11.44 2.97 36.24
N ALA A 113 -12.38 2.99 35.32
CA ALA A 113 -12.96 1.81 34.69
C ALA A 113 -12.98 2.03 33.19
N TYR A 114 -12.86 0.95 32.43
CA TYR A 114 -13.01 0.98 30.99
C TYR A 114 -14.25 0.22 30.56
N LEU A 115 -15.03 0.84 29.68
CA LEU A 115 -16.13 0.22 28.96
C LEU A 115 -15.74 0.12 27.51
N ALA A 116 -16.10 -0.97 26.83
CA ALA A 116 -15.87 -1.13 25.42
C ALA A 116 -17.07 -1.82 24.75
N THR A 117 -17.34 -1.46 23.52
CA THR A 117 -18.32 -2.12 22.66
C THR A 117 -17.87 -2.08 21.22
N TYR A 118 -18.30 -3.05 20.44
CA TYR A 118 -18.13 -3.06 19.00
C TYR A 118 -19.45 -2.66 18.36
N ILE A 119 -19.43 -1.61 17.54
CA ILE A 119 -20.59 -1.15 16.77
C ILE A 119 -20.45 -1.76 15.39
N ARG A 120 -21.24 -2.79 15.08
CA ARG A 120 -21.28 -3.39 13.74
C ARG A 120 -22.27 -2.62 12.87
N THR A 121 -21.83 -2.25 11.68
CA THR A 121 -22.65 -1.61 10.66
C THR A 121 -22.70 -2.50 9.40
N ASP A 122 -23.91 -2.73 8.88
CA ASP A 122 -24.10 -3.57 7.69
C ASP A 122 -23.99 -2.78 6.38
N ARG A 123 -23.91 -1.46 6.49
CA ARG A 123 -23.70 -0.49 5.41
C ARG A 123 -23.04 0.78 5.98
N TRP A 124 -22.69 1.74 5.13
CA TRP A 124 -22.26 3.06 5.60
C TRP A 124 -23.41 3.74 6.34
N ILE A 125 -23.11 4.35 7.48
CA ILE A 125 -24.06 5.01 8.38
C ILE A 125 -23.60 6.42 8.66
N LYS A 126 -24.52 7.38 8.61
CA LYS A 126 -24.39 8.71 9.19
C LYS A 126 -25.31 8.82 10.38
N GLY A 127 -24.79 9.34 11.50
CA GLY A 127 -25.56 9.44 12.73
C GLY A 127 -24.85 10.31 13.77
N GLN A 128 -25.37 10.28 14.98
CA GLN A 128 -24.81 10.99 16.11
C GLN A 128 -24.76 10.06 17.33
N LEU A 129 -23.56 9.88 17.88
CA LEU A 129 -23.35 9.21 19.15
C LEU A 129 -23.58 10.20 20.29
N GLU A 130 -24.43 9.86 21.24
CA GLU A 130 -24.63 10.58 22.47
C GLU A 130 -24.22 9.72 23.66
N MET A 131 -23.38 10.26 24.55
CA MET A 131 -22.88 9.60 25.75
C MET A 131 -23.23 10.44 26.97
N ARG A 132 -23.75 9.80 28.06
CA ARG A 132 -24.18 10.46 29.31
C ARG A 132 -23.64 9.70 30.50
N SER A 133 -23.07 10.43 31.48
CA SER A 133 -22.62 9.86 32.75
C SER A 133 -22.57 10.96 33.81
N PRO A 134 -22.81 10.65 35.11
CA PRO A 134 -22.55 11.60 36.18
C PRO A 134 -21.04 11.88 36.39
N TYR A 135 -20.17 11.01 35.86
CA TYR A 135 -18.73 11.06 36.05
C TYR A 135 -17.98 11.65 34.87
N LEU A 136 -16.70 11.99 35.13
CA LEU A 136 -15.75 12.36 34.06
C LEU A 136 -15.45 11.15 33.21
N PHE A 137 -15.35 11.36 31.88
CA PHE A 137 -14.96 10.30 30.99
C PHE A 137 -14.26 10.83 29.73
N GLU A 138 -13.53 9.96 29.08
CA GLU A 138 -12.97 10.12 27.71
C GLU A 138 -13.44 8.98 26.84
N ALA A 139 -13.71 9.26 25.57
CA ALA A 139 -14.18 8.28 24.60
C ALA A 139 -13.31 8.25 23.34
N TRP A 140 -13.05 7.04 22.85
CA TRP A 140 -12.31 6.77 21.61
C TRP A 140 -13.13 5.89 20.70
N LEU A 141 -13.14 6.23 19.43
CA LEU A 141 -13.72 5.41 18.35
C LEU A 141 -12.60 5.01 17.39
N ASN A 142 -12.40 3.71 17.18
CA ASN A 142 -11.31 3.18 16.38
C ASN A 142 -9.92 3.77 16.74
N GLY A 143 -9.64 3.92 18.03
CA GLY A 143 -8.40 4.50 18.57
C GLY A 143 -8.31 6.04 18.50
N LYS A 144 -9.22 6.72 17.82
CA LYS A 144 -9.27 8.18 17.76
C LYS A 144 -10.14 8.74 18.87
N LYS A 145 -9.62 9.70 19.65
CA LYS A 145 -10.38 10.38 20.71
C LYS A 145 -11.51 11.21 20.11
N ILE A 146 -12.74 10.97 20.55
CA ILE A 146 -13.96 11.60 20.02
C ILE A 146 -14.70 12.48 21.01
N GLY A 147 -14.37 12.40 22.30
CA GLY A 147 -15.05 13.23 23.29
C GLY A 147 -14.43 13.16 24.68
N THR A 148 -14.64 14.20 25.46
CA THR A 148 -14.23 14.29 26.87
C THR A 148 -15.30 15.03 27.70
N LYS A 149 -15.78 14.42 28.76
CA LYS A 149 -16.53 15.10 29.80
C LYS A 149 -15.61 15.39 30.99
N SER A 150 -15.33 16.65 31.25
CA SER A 150 -14.33 17.10 32.24
C SER A 150 -14.92 17.55 33.60
N THR A 151 -16.24 17.59 33.72
CA THR A 151 -16.94 18.05 34.95
C THR A 151 -17.80 16.94 35.54
N MET A 152 -17.97 16.96 36.86
CA MET A 152 -18.92 16.11 37.58
C MET A 152 -20.21 16.89 37.86
N GLU A 153 -21.33 16.19 37.87
CA GLU A 153 -22.58 16.78 38.29
C GLU A 153 -22.67 16.84 39.82
N GLY A 154 -23.12 18.00 40.33
CA GLY A 154 -23.24 18.23 41.78
C GLY A 154 -22.05 18.91 42.46
N ALA A 155 -20.92 19.13 41.76
CA ALA A 155 -19.82 19.92 42.32
C ALA A 155 -20.10 21.42 42.16
N ALA A 156 -20.77 22.02 43.11
CA ALA A 156 -20.93 23.46 43.13
C ALA A 156 -19.58 24.13 43.42
N GLY A 157 -18.97 24.74 42.43
CA GLY A 157 -17.92 25.73 42.64
C GLY A 157 -16.52 25.47 42.08
N GLU A 158 -16.35 25.00 40.85
CA GLU A 158 -15.12 25.31 40.14
C GLU A 158 -15.48 26.25 38.98
N ASN A 159 -15.15 27.51 39.11
CA ASN A 159 -15.35 28.53 38.09
C ASN A 159 -14.49 28.20 36.86
N ASP A 160 -15.12 28.08 35.73
CA ASP A 160 -14.48 28.11 34.42
C ASP A 160 -13.82 29.49 34.18
N ALA A 161 -12.55 29.59 34.52
CA ALA A 161 -11.70 30.74 34.21
C ALA A 161 -10.51 30.33 33.33
N ASP A 162 -10.73 29.49 32.32
CA ASP A 162 -9.70 29.21 31.31
C ASP A 162 -10.30 28.97 29.92
N ASN A 163 -10.93 30.02 29.42
CA ASN A 163 -11.14 30.17 28.00
C ASN A 163 -10.40 31.42 27.51
N HIS A 164 -9.07 31.32 27.36
CA HIS A 164 -8.27 32.12 26.47
C HIS A 164 -6.77 31.98 26.80
N SER A 165 -6.06 31.16 26.13
CA SER A 165 -4.71 31.45 25.72
C SER A 165 -4.43 30.68 24.41
N GLY A 166 -4.27 31.45 23.35
CA GLY A 166 -3.98 30.92 22.06
C GLY A 166 -2.55 30.36 22.00
N ASP A 167 -2.41 29.36 21.22
CA ASP A 167 -1.20 29.11 20.45
C ASP A 167 -1.62 28.79 19.03
N ASP A 168 -1.19 29.66 18.15
CA ASP A 168 -1.39 29.58 16.71
C ASP A 168 -0.67 28.36 16.14
N ASP A 169 -1.44 27.37 15.65
CA ASP A 169 -0.93 26.43 14.67
C ASP A 169 -2.02 26.27 13.60
N GLU A 170 -1.69 26.73 12.40
CA GLU A 170 -2.54 26.76 11.23
C GLU A 170 -2.86 25.34 10.73
N GLY A 171 -4.16 25.08 10.53
CA GLY A 171 -4.65 24.14 9.54
C GLY A 171 -5.32 22.87 10.05
N ASN A 172 -6.53 23.00 10.55
CA ASN A 172 -7.58 22.02 10.23
C ASN A 172 -8.96 22.57 10.62
N SER A 173 -9.79 22.86 9.63
CA SER A 173 -11.17 23.25 9.83
C SER A 173 -12.03 22.03 10.15
N GLY A 174 -12.00 21.60 11.39
CA GLY A 174 -12.96 20.68 11.98
C GLY A 174 -13.80 21.49 12.97
N SER A 175 -15.09 21.57 12.75
CA SER A 175 -16.02 22.30 13.57
C SER A 175 -16.02 21.76 15.01
N ASP A 176 -15.41 22.49 15.94
CA ASP A 176 -15.65 22.34 17.37
C ASP A 176 -17.09 22.74 17.67
N ASN A 177 -17.97 21.76 17.80
CA ASN A 177 -19.26 21.91 18.45
C ASN A 177 -19.24 21.17 19.78
N SER A 178 -18.60 21.77 20.76
CA SER A 178 -18.81 21.44 22.18
C SER A 178 -19.75 22.48 22.77
N ASN A 179 -20.86 22.06 23.29
CA ASN A 179 -21.94 22.71 24.03
C ASN A 179 -23.22 22.92 23.21
N ILE A 180 -24.06 21.90 23.20
CA ILE A 180 -25.49 22.10 22.97
C ILE A 180 -26.11 22.54 24.29
N GLU A 181 -26.48 23.78 24.37
CA GLU A 181 -27.36 24.31 25.42
C GLU A 181 -28.76 23.70 25.26
N ASP A 182 -29.40 23.47 26.42
CA ASP A 182 -30.69 22.85 26.60
C ASP A 182 -31.76 23.31 25.61
N ALA A 183 -32.28 22.37 24.82
CA ALA A 183 -33.61 22.48 24.24
C ALA A 183 -34.53 21.53 24.99
N ASP A 184 -35.49 22.08 25.69
CA ASP A 184 -36.56 21.38 26.38
C ASP A 184 -37.32 20.43 25.45
N ASP A 185 -37.07 19.14 25.54
CA ASP A 185 -37.96 18.07 25.05
C ASP A 185 -38.72 17.48 26.27
N ALA A 186 -39.92 17.97 26.46
CA ALA A 186 -40.88 17.38 27.37
C ALA A 186 -41.52 16.17 26.69
N ASP A 187 -40.97 14.99 26.89
CA ASP A 187 -41.69 13.70 27.00
C ASP A 187 -40.75 12.49 27.16
N ASP A 188 -39.79 12.53 28.10
CA ASP A 188 -39.14 11.34 28.60
C ASP A 188 -39.26 11.33 30.13
N GLY A 189 -40.26 10.58 30.63
CA GLY A 189 -40.47 10.46 32.06
C GLY A 189 -39.23 9.98 32.78
N GLU A 190 -38.84 10.76 33.82
CA GLU A 190 -37.84 10.47 34.89
C GLU A 190 -36.64 9.53 34.50
N LEU A 191 -36.06 9.68 33.30
CA LEU A 191 -34.72 9.20 33.02
C LEU A 191 -33.76 10.08 33.82
N ARG A 192 -32.82 9.53 34.59
CA ARG A 192 -31.71 10.16 35.35
C ARG A 192 -31.23 11.46 34.66
N GLY A 193 -32.11 12.42 34.62
CA GLY A 193 -32.21 13.49 33.62
C GLY A 193 -31.28 14.68 33.83
N SER A 194 -30.27 14.55 34.75
CA SER A 194 -29.31 15.62 34.99
C SER A 194 -27.87 15.27 34.58
N TYR A 195 -27.65 14.14 33.91
CA TYR A 195 -26.30 13.75 33.54
C TYR A 195 -25.83 14.53 32.32
N GLY A 196 -24.65 15.15 32.40
CA GLY A 196 -24.03 15.89 31.28
C GLY A 196 -23.74 15.00 30.09
N ARG A 197 -23.92 15.56 28.91
CA ARG A 197 -23.92 14.88 27.66
C ARG A 197 -22.65 15.22 26.86
N VAL A 198 -22.14 14.25 26.12
CA VAL A 198 -21.13 14.46 25.08
C VAL A 198 -21.66 13.84 23.80
N GLY A 199 -21.75 14.64 22.72
CA GLY A 199 -22.18 14.23 21.39
C GLY A 199 -20.99 14.13 20.44
N HIS A 200 -21.08 13.23 19.45
CA HIS A 200 -20.11 13.10 18.38
C HIS A 200 -20.81 12.66 17.09
N ASP A 201 -20.59 13.39 16.00
CA ASP A 201 -21.11 13.02 14.69
C ASP A 201 -20.39 11.77 14.18
N LEU A 202 -21.16 10.80 13.67
CA LEU A 202 -20.66 9.52 13.18
C LEU A 202 -20.76 9.42 11.67
N GLU A 203 -19.69 9.00 11.04
CA GLU A 203 -19.65 8.46 9.69
C GLU A 203 -18.93 7.13 9.75
N LEU A 204 -19.70 6.04 9.68
CA LEU A 204 -19.19 4.68 9.87
C LEU A 204 -19.36 3.88 8.58
N PRO A 205 -18.28 3.52 7.87
CA PRO A 205 -18.34 2.54 6.79
C PRO A 205 -18.92 1.20 7.28
N ARG A 206 -19.33 0.35 6.35
CA ARG A 206 -19.66 -1.04 6.68
C ARG A 206 -18.46 -1.69 7.42
N GLY A 207 -18.75 -2.36 8.52
CA GLY A 207 -17.73 -3.03 9.30
C GLY A 207 -17.99 -3.01 10.81
N LYS A 208 -16.93 -3.12 11.59
CA LYS A 208 -17.01 -3.15 13.03
C LYS A 208 -16.12 -2.05 13.61
N HIS A 209 -16.71 -1.22 14.46
CA HIS A 209 -16.10 -0.02 15.02
C HIS A 209 -15.99 -0.15 16.52
N LEU A 210 -14.79 -0.05 17.05
CA LEU A 210 -14.54 -0.18 18.48
C LEU A 210 -14.71 1.17 19.17
N LEU A 211 -15.70 1.26 20.07
CA LEU A 211 -15.88 2.36 21.02
C LEU A 211 -15.31 1.96 22.37
N ILE A 212 -14.34 2.73 22.87
CA ILE A 212 -13.80 2.57 24.24
C ILE A 212 -14.09 3.84 25.01
N ILE A 213 -14.58 3.69 26.25
CA ILE A 213 -14.84 4.78 27.19
C ILE A 213 -14.04 4.52 28.46
N LYS A 214 -13.16 5.45 28.82
CA LYS A 214 -12.49 5.49 30.14
C LYS A 214 -13.25 6.42 31.07
N MET A 215 -13.73 5.89 32.16
CA MET A 215 -14.46 6.64 33.16
C MET A 215 -13.63 6.78 34.44
N MET A 216 -13.69 7.93 35.07
CA MET A 216 -12.99 8.19 36.32
C MET A 216 -14.00 8.50 37.44
N ARG A 217 -13.81 7.81 38.54
CA ARG A 217 -14.51 8.06 39.83
C ARG A 217 -13.54 8.62 40.86
N PRO A 218 -13.73 9.86 41.34
CA PRO A 218 -12.96 10.40 42.46
C PRO A 218 -13.38 9.74 43.80
N PRO A 219 -12.55 9.84 44.85
CA PRO A 219 -12.93 9.42 46.19
C PRO A 219 -14.22 10.08 46.66
N GLU A 220 -14.95 9.40 47.52
CA GLU A 220 -16.18 9.92 48.21
C GLU A 220 -17.35 10.26 47.24
N ALA A 221 -17.31 9.80 46.00
CA ALA A 221 -18.40 10.04 45.07
C ALA A 221 -19.58 9.08 45.34
N GLU A 222 -20.81 9.64 45.44
CA GLU A 222 -22.01 8.91 45.87
C GLU A 222 -22.89 8.42 44.72
N SER A 223 -22.80 9.02 43.53
CA SER A 223 -23.63 8.66 42.38
C SER A 223 -23.32 7.25 41.84
N PRO A 224 -24.28 6.54 41.25
CA PRO A 224 -23.99 5.30 40.54
C PRO A 224 -22.93 5.49 39.45
N TRP A 225 -21.95 4.58 39.35
CA TRP A 225 -20.88 4.64 38.33
C TRP A 225 -21.34 3.96 37.07
N GLU A 226 -22.02 4.72 36.26
CA GLU A 226 -22.73 4.19 35.07
C GLU A 226 -22.61 5.08 33.85
N MET A 227 -22.86 4.49 32.69
CA MET A 227 -22.81 5.13 31.38
C MET A 227 -24.05 4.78 30.56
N HIS A 228 -24.62 5.76 29.89
CA HIS A 228 -25.60 5.57 28.83
C HIS A 228 -25.00 6.03 27.49
N ALA A 229 -25.15 5.23 26.47
CA ALA A 229 -24.76 5.62 25.11
C ALA A 229 -25.86 5.23 24.11
N SER A 230 -26.15 6.12 23.16
CA SER A 230 -27.12 5.89 22.08
C SER A 230 -26.63 6.48 20.78
N ILE A 231 -27.07 5.91 19.67
CA ILE A 231 -26.77 6.35 18.30
C ILE A 231 -28.07 6.77 17.64
N ALA A 232 -28.22 8.07 17.38
CA ALA A 232 -29.30 8.60 16.56
C ALA A 232 -28.90 8.54 15.10
N TYR A 233 -29.82 8.14 14.21
CA TYR A 233 -29.56 7.97 12.79
C TYR A 233 -30.68 8.56 11.91
N ASP A 234 -30.37 8.84 10.65
CA ASP A 234 -31.34 9.37 9.67
C ASP A 234 -32.34 8.26 9.26
N LYS A 235 -33.50 8.67 8.74
CA LYS A 235 -34.56 7.74 8.27
C LYS A 235 -34.20 6.89 7.05
N SER A 236 -33.10 7.20 6.38
CA SER A 236 -32.54 6.36 5.32
C SER A 236 -31.96 5.05 5.85
N PHE A 237 -31.74 4.96 7.17
CA PHE A 237 -31.18 3.81 7.87
C PHE A 237 -32.23 3.15 8.78
N THR A 238 -31.94 1.96 9.28
CA THR A 238 -32.77 1.21 10.21
C THR A 238 -31.97 0.76 11.42
N ALA A 239 -32.64 0.44 12.52
CA ALA A 239 -31.99 -0.10 13.72
C ALA A 239 -31.20 -1.40 13.43
N ASN A 240 -31.56 -2.15 12.40
CA ASN A 240 -30.85 -3.37 12.02
C ASN A 240 -29.49 -3.08 11.35
N ASP A 241 -29.32 -1.89 10.80
CA ASP A 241 -28.06 -1.48 10.16
C ASP A 241 -26.97 -1.15 11.20
N ILE A 242 -27.34 -1.00 12.50
CA ILE A 242 -26.44 -0.64 13.60
C ILE A 242 -26.62 -1.62 14.75
N GLN A 243 -25.63 -2.46 15.00
CA GLN A 243 -25.72 -3.51 16.03
C GLN A 243 -24.56 -3.41 17.02
N PRO A 244 -24.81 -2.95 18.27
CA PRO A 244 -23.82 -3.03 19.35
C PRO A 244 -23.60 -4.48 19.77
N GLU A 245 -22.33 -4.90 19.87
CA GLU A 245 -21.94 -6.28 20.22
C GLU A 245 -20.60 -6.30 20.99
N ILE A 246 -20.25 -7.44 21.57
CA ILE A 246 -19.02 -7.64 22.36
C ILE A 246 -18.02 -8.59 21.68
N ASN A 247 -18.34 -9.08 20.49
CA ASN A 247 -17.46 -9.97 19.73
C ASN A 247 -16.46 -9.14 18.90
N PRO A 248 -15.12 -9.32 19.09
CA PRO A 248 -14.10 -8.58 18.35
C PRO A 248 -13.92 -9.06 16.90
N GLU A 249 -14.46 -10.21 16.50
CA GLU A 249 -14.34 -10.75 15.14
C GLU A 249 -14.85 -9.73 14.12
N THR A 250 -14.00 -9.39 13.17
CA THR A 250 -14.24 -8.35 12.14
C THR A 250 -13.80 -8.81 10.76
N THR A 251 -14.10 -8.04 9.74
CA THR A 251 -13.52 -8.19 8.41
C THR A 251 -12.36 -7.22 8.23
N LYS A 252 -11.51 -7.45 7.22
CA LYS A 252 -10.41 -6.54 6.90
C LYS A 252 -10.93 -5.18 6.45
N ASP A 253 -10.45 -4.12 7.07
CA ASP A 253 -10.67 -2.73 6.67
C ASP A 253 -9.39 -2.07 6.12
N ILE A 254 -9.49 -0.80 5.70
CA ILE A 254 -8.37 -0.08 5.11
C ILE A 254 -7.28 0.23 6.13
N LEU A 255 -7.62 0.43 7.42
CA LEU A 255 -6.65 0.70 8.47
C LEU A 255 -5.81 -0.53 8.80
N HIS A 256 -6.39 -1.74 8.72
CA HIS A 256 -5.62 -2.98 8.81
C HIS A 256 -4.50 -3.04 7.75
N PHE A 257 -4.71 -2.43 6.59
CA PHE A 257 -3.72 -2.37 5.53
C PHE A 257 -2.72 -1.22 5.68
N MET A 258 -3.20 -0.04 6.11
CA MET A 258 -2.40 1.20 6.13
C MET A 258 -1.52 1.34 7.37
N ASP A 259 -1.98 0.84 8.50
CA ASP A 259 -1.35 1.04 9.80
C ASP A 259 -0.50 -0.16 10.25
N GLY A 260 0.12 -0.01 11.43
CA GLY A 260 0.94 -1.03 12.04
C GLY A 260 2.37 -1.14 11.50
N VAL A 261 3.12 -2.03 12.10
CA VAL A 261 4.51 -2.31 11.71
C VAL A 261 4.52 -3.32 10.56
N GLN A 262 5.19 -2.96 9.48
CA GLN A 262 5.35 -3.80 8.29
C GLN A 262 6.81 -4.21 8.13
N VAL A 263 7.07 -5.49 7.89
CA VAL A 263 8.40 -5.98 7.48
C VAL A 263 8.59 -5.65 6.00
N THR A 264 9.64 -4.89 5.68
CA THR A 264 9.92 -4.46 4.30
C THR A 264 11.02 -5.27 3.62
N SER A 265 12.00 -5.74 4.39
CA SER A 265 13.06 -6.61 3.88
C SER A 265 13.74 -7.39 5.00
N VAL A 266 14.32 -8.52 4.65
CA VAL A 266 15.19 -9.32 5.53
C VAL A 266 16.44 -9.73 4.76
N ARG A 267 17.62 -9.69 5.42
CA ARG A 267 18.92 -10.01 4.81
C ARG A 267 19.77 -10.80 5.77
N PRO A 268 20.20 -12.03 5.41
CA PRO A 268 21.14 -12.80 6.23
C PRO A 268 22.54 -12.18 6.22
N SER A 269 23.31 -12.37 7.30
CA SER A 269 24.76 -12.10 7.29
C SER A 269 25.48 -13.02 6.31
N PRO A 270 26.69 -12.69 5.87
CA PRO A 270 27.47 -13.52 4.93
C PRO A 270 27.65 -14.96 5.38
N ASP A 271 27.90 -15.18 6.65
CA ASP A 271 28.11 -16.50 7.28
C ASP A 271 26.79 -17.20 7.71
N GLY A 272 25.64 -16.51 7.61
CA GLY A 272 24.34 -16.99 8.01
C GLY A 272 24.13 -17.09 9.53
N SER A 273 24.95 -16.42 10.35
CA SER A 273 24.79 -16.44 11.82
C SER A 273 23.82 -15.37 12.34
N MET A 274 23.60 -14.30 11.56
CA MET A 274 22.71 -13.19 11.88
C MET A 274 21.82 -12.82 10.70
N TYR A 275 20.79 -12.05 10.99
CA TYR A 275 19.94 -11.46 9.95
C TYR A 275 19.54 -10.00 10.32
N ALA A 276 19.44 -9.17 9.32
CA ALA A 276 18.96 -7.79 9.43
C ALA A 276 17.54 -7.71 8.89
N VAL A 277 16.59 -7.19 9.69
CA VAL A 277 15.20 -6.97 9.31
C VAL A 277 14.92 -5.49 9.27
N SER A 278 14.37 -5.02 8.16
CA SER A 278 13.93 -3.63 8.02
C SER A 278 12.43 -3.52 8.16
N TYR A 279 12.01 -2.51 8.89
CA TYR A 279 10.61 -2.23 9.21
C TYR A 279 10.20 -0.85 8.72
N ARG A 280 8.90 -0.69 8.52
CA ARG A 280 8.23 0.57 8.28
C ARG A 280 6.95 0.64 9.11
N ARG A 281 6.65 1.82 9.67
CA ARG A 281 5.39 2.12 10.33
C ARG A 281 4.89 3.48 9.88
N SER A 282 3.64 3.56 9.44
CA SER A 282 2.96 4.84 9.22
C SER A 282 2.71 5.54 10.55
N LEU A 283 2.70 6.87 10.56
CA LEU A 283 2.49 7.70 11.74
C LEU A 283 1.25 8.58 11.53
N PRO A 284 0.02 7.98 11.55
CA PRO A 284 -1.20 8.75 11.38
C PRO A 284 -1.36 9.77 12.53
N PRO A 285 -2.05 10.91 12.31
CA PRO A 285 -2.69 11.31 11.04
C PRO A 285 -1.74 11.98 10.04
N THR A 286 -0.43 11.88 10.24
CA THR A 286 0.58 12.50 9.36
C THR A 286 0.88 11.61 8.16
N ASP A 287 1.36 12.21 7.06
CA ASP A 287 1.84 11.47 5.88
C ASP A 287 3.26 10.93 6.06
N ARG A 288 3.81 10.98 7.28
CA ARG A 288 5.14 10.49 7.59
C ARG A 288 5.14 9.01 7.97
N SER A 289 6.28 8.38 7.78
CA SER A 289 6.55 7.01 8.26
C SER A 289 7.89 6.95 8.98
N GLU A 290 7.96 6.09 9.99
CA GLU A 290 9.19 5.68 10.63
C GLU A 290 9.73 4.43 9.93
N THR A 291 11.05 4.37 9.74
CA THR A 291 11.74 3.18 9.23
C THR A 291 12.93 2.88 10.11
N TRP A 292 13.17 1.59 10.37
CA TRP A 292 14.36 1.16 11.13
C TRP A 292 14.81 -0.23 10.69
N THR A 293 16.00 -0.61 11.14
CA THR A 293 16.55 -1.95 10.88
C THR A 293 17.10 -2.54 12.18
N ASP A 294 16.65 -3.73 12.52
CA ASP A 294 17.13 -4.50 13.65
C ASP A 294 17.99 -5.67 13.15
N ILE A 295 19.06 -5.97 13.86
CA ILE A 295 19.93 -7.12 13.59
C ILE A 295 19.75 -8.12 14.70
N HIS A 296 19.42 -9.34 14.33
CA HIS A 296 19.20 -10.46 15.24
C HIS A 296 20.16 -11.61 14.97
N ARG A 297 20.36 -12.45 15.96
CA ARG A 297 21.12 -13.70 15.84
C ARG A 297 20.18 -14.86 15.54
N TYR A 298 20.52 -15.71 14.57
CA TYR A 298 19.67 -16.85 14.20
C TYR A 298 19.47 -17.90 15.30
N THR A 299 20.42 -18.07 16.21
CA THR A 299 20.39 -19.18 17.19
C THR A 299 19.38 -18.99 18.32
N ASP A 300 19.11 -17.77 18.72
CA ASP A 300 18.33 -17.42 19.91
C ASP A 300 17.40 -16.19 19.69
N ASP A 301 17.33 -15.70 18.47
CA ASP A 301 16.61 -14.49 18.08
C ASP A 301 16.97 -13.22 18.88
N ALA A 302 18.13 -13.24 19.55
CA ALA A 302 18.57 -12.10 20.35
C ALA A 302 18.85 -10.88 19.48
N LEU A 303 18.28 -9.74 19.87
CA LEU A 303 18.59 -8.45 19.26
C LEU A 303 20.06 -8.07 19.53
N VAL A 304 20.85 -7.96 18.46
CA VAL A 304 22.25 -7.57 18.49
C VAL A 304 22.39 -6.04 18.44
N HIS A 305 21.68 -5.40 17.51
CA HIS A 305 21.70 -3.95 17.35
C HIS A 305 20.44 -3.43 16.64
N SER A 306 20.02 -2.19 16.97
CA SER A 306 18.90 -1.49 16.31
C SER A 306 19.37 -0.17 15.70
N TYR A 307 19.05 0.05 14.45
CA TYR A 307 19.34 1.27 13.68
C TYR A 307 18.04 2.05 13.49
N ARG A 308 17.66 2.85 14.49
CA ARG A 308 16.37 3.56 14.55
C ARG A 308 16.56 5.08 14.56
N HIS A 309 17.07 5.62 13.47
CA HIS A 309 17.19 7.07 13.31
C HIS A 309 16.83 7.46 11.87
N ALA A 310 16.02 8.51 11.71
CA ALA A 310 15.49 8.93 10.40
C ALA A 310 16.56 9.24 9.34
N SER A 311 17.77 9.63 9.75
CA SER A 311 18.88 9.87 8.82
C SER A 311 19.58 8.62 8.33
N ILE A 312 19.37 7.45 8.98
CA ILE A 312 20.06 6.21 8.62
C ILE A 312 19.35 5.59 7.40
N SER A 313 20.14 5.25 6.40
CA SER A 313 19.66 4.57 5.21
C SER A 313 20.72 3.65 4.60
N ARG A 314 20.33 2.86 3.59
CA ARG A 314 21.22 2.01 2.78
C ARG A 314 22.11 1.09 3.62
N LEU A 315 21.54 0.49 4.69
CA LEU A 315 22.25 -0.50 5.48
C LEU A 315 22.50 -1.77 4.65
N THR A 316 23.76 -2.21 4.60
CA THR A 316 24.20 -3.42 3.88
C THR A 316 25.23 -4.16 4.70
N TRP A 317 25.20 -5.48 4.67
CA TRP A 317 26.31 -6.30 5.20
C TRP A 317 27.58 -6.03 4.41
N LEU A 318 28.72 -6.15 5.07
CA LEU A 318 29.99 -6.34 4.40
C LEU A 318 30.04 -7.76 3.79
N PRO A 319 30.79 -7.99 2.71
CA PRO A 319 30.79 -9.29 2.01
C PRO A 319 31.36 -10.43 2.82
N ASP A 320 32.31 -10.17 3.69
CA ASP A 320 33.11 -11.18 4.42
C ASP A 320 32.92 -11.12 5.94
N ALA A 321 32.90 -9.92 6.51
CA ALA A 321 32.85 -9.68 7.94
C ALA A 321 31.41 -9.60 8.48
N ASN A 322 31.23 -9.96 9.77
CA ASN A 322 30.01 -9.67 10.51
C ASN A 322 29.90 -8.18 10.89
N ALA A 323 29.97 -7.32 9.89
CA ALA A 323 29.90 -5.89 9.99
C ALA A 323 28.88 -5.34 8.99
N VAL A 324 28.40 -4.14 9.23
CA VAL A 324 27.47 -3.45 8.33
C VAL A 324 28.02 -2.08 7.95
N SER A 325 27.68 -1.64 6.76
CA SER A 325 27.84 -0.25 6.35
C SER A 325 26.49 0.41 6.09
N TYR A 326 26.35 1.65 6.52
CA TYR A 326 25.14 2.42 6.34
C TYR A 326 25.48 3.89 6.02
N THR A 327 24.50 4.64 5.59
CA THR A 327 24.65 6.08 5.32
C THR A 327 23.78 6.89 6.26
N THR A 328 24.28 8.09 6.61
CA THR A 328 23.47 9.15 7.22
C THR A 328 23.49 10.37 6.32
N ALA A 329 22.36 11.07 6.25
CA ALA A 329 22.25 12.31 5.47
C ALA A 329 21.95 13.50 6.40
N LEU A 330 22.68 14.60 6.20
CA LEU A 330 22.46 15.87 6.88
C LEU A 330 22.64 17.01 5.89
N ASN A 331 21.64 17.86 5.75
CA ASN A 331 21.64 19.02 4.82
C ASN A 331 22.06 18.65 3.38
N GLY A 332 21.53 17.56 2.85
CA GLY A 332 21.83 17.08 1.49
C GLY A 332 23.19 16.39 1.34
N ARG A 333 23.99 16.30 2.40
CA ARG A 333 25.31 15.66 2.39
C ARG A 333 25.27 14.30 3.07
N THR A 334 25.94 13.34 2.46
CA THR A 334 25.96 11.94 2.94
C THR A 334 27.28 11.63 3.65
N THR A 335 27.17 10.92 4.77
CA THR A 335 28.28 10.29 5.47
C THR A 335 28.11 8.77 5.41
N VAL A 336 29.17 8.05 5.07
CA VAL A 336 29.22 6.59 5.02
C VAL A 336 29.90 6.07 6.27
N HIS A 337 29.22 5.18 6.98
CA HIS A 337 29.66 4.55 8.21
C HIS A 337 29.89 3.05 8.01
N MET A 338 30.78 2.50 8.79
CA MET A 338 30.96 1.07 9.02
C MET A 338 30.77 0.76 10.51
N HIS A 339 30.14 -0.36 10.83
CA HIS A 339 29.95 -0.83 12.21
C HIS A 339 30.26 -2.31 12.28
N ASP A 340 31.33 -2.64 12.96
CA ASP A 340 31.72 -4.00 13.31
C ASP A 340 30.85 -4.48 14.48
N LEU A 341 30.05 -5.50 14.27
CA LEU A 341 29.06 -5.99 15.27
C LEU A 341 29.69 -6.87 16.35
N GLU A 342 30.88 -7.42 16.12
CA GLU A 342 31.61 -8.23 17.09
C GLU A 342 32.31 -7.35 18.12
N THR A 343 32.99 -6.31 17.65
CA THR A 343 33.73 -5.38 18.51
C THR A 343 32.93 -4.17 18.97
N GLY A 344 31.79 -3.89 18.31
CA GLY A 344 30.98 -2.70 18.51
C GLY A 344 31.62 -1.41 17.98
N LYS A 345 32.74 -1.50 17.25
CA LYS A 345 33.45 -0.34 16.71
C LYS A 345 32.71 0.30 15.55
N LYS A 346 32.51 1.60 15.63
CA LYS A 346 31.94 2.41 14.53
C LYS A 346 33.02 3.30 13.93
N GLU A 347 33.06 3.31 12.60
CA GLU A 347 34.04 4.11 11.84
C GLU A 347 33.31 4.94 10.78
N VAL A 348 33.84 6.14 10.51
CA VAL A 348 33.41 6.95 9.37
C VAL A 348 34.37 6.68 8.22
N LEU A 349 33.86 6.09 7.14
CA LEU A 349 34.62 5.80 5.93
C LEU A 349 34.76 7.03 5.03
N MET A 350 33.66 7.77 4.89
CA MET A 350 33.60 8.99 4.08
C MET A 350 32.59 9.96 4.70
N GLU A 351 32.85 11.25 4.63
CA GLU A 351 31.94 12.29 5.12
C GLU A 351 31.76 13.43 4.11
N ASN A 352 30.65 14.17 4.27
CA ASN A 352 30.32 15.36 3.49
C ASN A 352 30.28 15.15 1.97
N ILE A 353 29.74 14.02 1.52
CA ILE A 353 29.62 13.69 0.10
C ILE A 353 28.31 14.27 -0.43
N GLU A 354 28.42 15.14 -1.42
CA GLU A 354 27.28 15.65 -2.19
C GLU A 354 26.81 14.61 -3.23
N ASP A 355 25.54 14.62 -3.54
CA ASP A 355 24.93 13.84 -4.64
C ASP A 355 25.23 12.34 -4.62
N PHE A 356 25.42 11.79 -3.42
CA PHE A 356 25.69 10.37 -3.21
C PHE A 356 24.47 9.51 -3.61
N ALA A 357 24.63 8.69 -4.65
CA ALA A 357 23.55 7.89 -5.20
C ALA A 357 23.55 6.41 -4.74
N GLY A 358 24.69 5.85 -4.38
CA GLY A 358 24.77 4.46 -3.95
C GLY A 358 26.16 3.96 -3.64
N LYS A 359 26.25 2.75 -3.07
CA LYS A 359 27.51 2.08 -2.75
C LYS A 359 27.44 0.57 -2.93
N ARG A 360 28.59 -0.04 -3.24
CA ARG A 360 28.78 -1.51 -3.27
C ARG A 360 30.21 -1.84 -2.82
N TRP A 361 30.33 -2.79 -1.92
CA TRP A 361 31.62 -3.32 -1.48
C TRP A 361 32.24 -4.24 -2.52
N SER A 362 33.55 -4.20 -2.67
CA SER A 362 34.28 -5.30 -3.32
C SER A 362 34.23 -6.55 -2.42
N PRO A 363 34.19 -7.76 -2.99
CA PRO A 363 34.09 -9.00 -2.20
C PRO A 363 35.25 -9.20 -1.20
N ASP A 364 36.40 -8.62 -1.45
CA ASP A 364 37.60 -8.63 -0.58
C ASP A 364 37.62 -7.48 0.46
N GLU A 365 36.55 -6.66 0.51
CA GLU A 365 36.37 -5.51 1.42
C GLU A 365 37.42 -4.39 1.33
N ARG A 366 38.36 -4.50 0.39
CA ARG A 366 39.42 -3.46 0.24
C ARG A 366 38.90 -2.18 -0.41
N HIS A 367 37.84 -2.32 -1.21
CA HIS A 367 37.29 -1.19 -1.98
C HIS A 367 35.81 -1.01 -1.74
N LEU A 368 35.39 0.24 -1.65
CA LEU A 368 33.99 0.64 -1.74
C LEU A 368 33.78 1.41 -3.05
N ILE A 369 33.02 0.80 -3.97
CA ILE A 369 32.59 1.49 -5.19
C ILE A 369 31.33 2.28 -4.86
N TYR A 370 31.33 3.57 -5.18
CA TYR A 370 30.18 4.43 -4.94
C TYR A 370 29.84 5.28 -6.16
N THR A 371 28.60 5.70 -6.22
CA THR A 371 28.04 6.47 -7.33
C THR A 371 27.75 7.89 -6.88
N ILE A 372 28.19 8.87 -7.65
CA ILE A 372 27.84 10.29 -7.53
C ILE A 372 26.95 10.65 -8.73
N ARG A 373 25.87 11.37 -8.47
CA ARG A 373 24.99 11.94 -9.49
C ARG A 373 25.35 13.39 -9.71
N GLU A 374 25.96 13.69 -10.81
CA GLU A 374 26.20 15.08 -11.22
C GLU A 374 24.92 15.66 -11.83
N GLU A 375 24.50 16.80 -11.31
CA GLU A 375 23.34 17.51 -11.85
C GLU A 375 23.69 18.12 -13.20
N GLY A 376 22.85 17.88 -14.20
CA GLY A 376 22.97 18.51 -15.51
C GLY A 376 22.61 19.98 -15.41
N SER A 377 23.41 20.80 -16.06
CA SER A 377 23.19 22.25 -16.07
C SER A 377 21.91 22.64 -16.81
N GLY A 378 21.30 23.48 -16.23
CA GLY A 378 20.39 24.54 -16.37
C GLY A 378 19.50 24.72 -17.58
N HIS A 379 18.35 25.10 -17.19
CA HIS A 379 17.44 25.89 -17.98
C HIS A 379 17.53 27.33 -17.51
N ASP A 380 17.35 28.28 -18.40
CA ASP A 380 16.74 29.54 -18.04
C ASP A 380 15.41 29.23 -17.33
N GLU A 381 15.17 29.79 -16.16
CA GLU A 381 13.97 29.54 -15.35
C GLU A 381 12.67 29.81 -16.12
N SER A 382 12.72 30.61 -17.17
CA SER A 382 11.57 31.02 -17.99
C SER A 382 11.30 30.16 -19.22
N MET A 383 12.33 29.48 -19.78
CA MET A 383 12.19 28.69 -21.01
C MET A 383 13.05 27.42 -20.97
N ARG A 384 12.47 26.29 -21.39
CA ARG A 384 13.15 25.01 -21.46
C ARG A 384 13.27 24.52 -22.89
N HIS A 385 14.50 24.43 -23.39
CA HIS A 385 14.78 23.75 -24.66
C HIS A 385 14.86 22.26 -24.43
N ILE A 386 13.97 21.48 -25.06
CA ILE A 386 13.88 20.04 -24.95
C ILE A 386 14.91 19.39 -25.88
N LEU A 387 15.87 18.66 -25.32
CA LEU A 387 16.98 18.03 -26.07
C LEU A 387 16.68 16.60 -26.54
N GLY A 388 15.65 15.98 -26.01
CA GLY A 388 15.24 14.63 -26.34
C GLY A 388 13.86 14.32 -25.79
N MET A 389 13.23 13.23 -26.21
CA MET A 389 11.85 12.89 -25.83
C MET A 389 11.63 12.85 -24.31
N GLN A 390 12.63 12.44 -23.53
CA GLN A 390 12.57 12.34 -22.08
C GLN A 390 13.05 13.58 -21.32
N ASP A 391 13.57 14.61 -22.00
CA ASP A 391 14.09 15.83 -21.35
C ASP A 391 13.01 16.71 -20.71
N ARG A 392 11.75 16.36 -20.88
CA ARG A 392 10.62 16.93 -20.12
C ARG A 392 10.47 16.33 -18.71
N GLN A 393 11.21 15.24 -18.43
CA GLN A 393 11.20 14.57 -17.15
C GLN A 393 12.30 15.12 -16.23
N ALA A 394 12.05 15.13 -14.92
CA ALA A 394 13.06 15.42 -13.93
C ALA A 394 14.25 14.46 -14.09
N HIS A 395 15.46 14.94 -13.87
CA HIS A 395 16.70 14.14 -13.89
C HIS A 395 17.20 13.63 -15.25
N PHE A 396 16.55 13.92 -16.37
CA PHE A 396 17.04 13.50 -17.70
C PHE A 396 18.48 13.98 -17.96
N ARG A 397 18.83 15.17 -17.51
CA ARG A 397 20.16 15.79 -17.70
C ARG A 397 21.18 15.36 -16.67
N HIS A 398 20.79 14.73 -15.59
CA HIS A 398 21.73 14.23 -14.58
C HIS A 398 22.55 13.06 -15.13
N ARG A 399 23.80 12.96 -14.68
CA ARG A 399 24.70 11.85 -15.03
C ARG A 399 25.23 11.22 -13.75
N SER A 400 25.31 9.91 -13.75
CA SER A 400 25.87 9.14 -12.64
C SER A 400 27.23 8.59 -13.05
N PHE A 401 28.21 8.73 -12.15
CA PHE A 401 29.56 8.25 -12.36
C PHE A 401 30.04 7.41 -11.19
N LEU A 402 30.95 6.47 -11.50
CA LEU A 402 31.51 5.55 -10.52
C LEU A 402 32.80 6.12 -9.93
N TYR A 403 32.95 5.91 -8.64
CA TYR A 403 34.11 6.26 -7.85
C TYR A 403 34.52 5.06 -7.00
N ARG A 404 35.82 4.99 -6.65
CA ARG A 404 36.39 3.98 -5.74
C ARG A 404 36.95 4.67 -4.50
N LEU A 405 36.63 4.14 -3.34
CA LEU A 405 37.37 4.40 -2.10
C LEU A 405 38.23 3.18 -1.82
N ASP A 406 39.51 3.36 -1.63
CA ASP A 406 40.40 2.41 -0.97
C ASP A 406 40.21 2.54 0.54
N VAL A 407 39.74 1.49 1.18
CA VAL A 407 39.30 1.53 2.59
C VAL A 407 40.46 1.68 3.57
N GLU A 408 41.61 1.09 3.25
CA GLU A 408 42.79 1.13 4.10
C GLU A 408 43.45 2.53 4.09
N THR A 409 43.60 3.12 2.90
CA THR A 409 44.33 4.39 2.72
C THR A 409 43.39 5.60 2.74
N GLY A 410 42.08 5.43 2.59
CA GLY A 410 41.11 6.52 2.45
C GLY A 410 41.20 7.26 1.10
N VAL A 411 42.01 6.78 0.15
CA VAL A 411 42.19 7.42 -1.17
C VAL A 411 40.95 7.18 -2.02
N ARG A 412 40.45 8.26 -2.61
CA ARG A 412 39.30 8.25 -3.51
C ARG A 412 39.74 8.45 -4.96
N THR A 413 39.21 7.66 -5.87
CA THR A 413 39.54 7.73 -7.30
C THR A 413 38.23 7.75 -8.11
N ARG A 414 38.11 8.68 -9.05
CA ARG A 414 37.01 8.66 -10.03
C ARG A 414 37.31 7.61 -11.09
N LEU A 415 36.36 6.69 -11.36
CA LEU A 415 36.54 5.60 -12.29
C LEU A 415 35.97 5.91 -13.69
N THR A 416 34.85 6.66 -13.74
CA THR A 416 34.18 6.96 -15.01
C THR A 416 33.88 8.44 -15.18
N HIS A 417 33.85 8.89 -16.44
CA HIS A 417 33.59 10.28 -16.83
C HIS A 417 32.88 10.27 -18.20
N GLY A 418 32.37 11.41 -18.62
CA GLY A 418 31.78 11.61 -19.94
C GLY A 418 30.38 12.23 -19.88
N ASN A 419 29.64 12.10 -20.99
CA ASN A 419 28.30 12.67 -21.11
C ASN A 419 27.18 11.63 -21.00
N LEU A 420 27.49 10.37 -20.68
CA LEU A 420 26.56 9.28 -20.46
C LEU A 420 26.58 8.80 -19.01
N THR A 421 25.43 8.44 -18.48
CA THR A 421 25.32 7.79 -17.19
C THR A 421 26.02 6.43 -17.21
N THR A 422 26.82 6.15 -16.18
CA THR A 422 27.43 4.84 -15.94
C THR A 422 26.66 4.09 -14.86
N SER A 423 26.24 2.86 -15.15
CA SER A 423 25.53 1.99 -14.21
C SER A 423 26.39 0.80 -13.83
N LEU A 424 26.74 0.66 -12.54
CA LEU A 424 27.47 -0.48 -12.01
C LEU A 424 26.60 -1.74 -12.02
N HIS A 425 27.07 -2.81 -12.62
CA HIS A 425 26.43 -4.13 -12.61
C HIS A 425 26.96 -5.00 -11.46
N ASP A 426 28.26 -5.28 -11.45
CA ASP A 426 28.86 -6.11 -10.41
C ASP A 426 30.38 -5.93 -10.31
N ILE A 427 30.96 -6.52 -9.27
CA ILE A 427 32.42 -6.60 -9.03
C ILE A 427 32.79 -8.08 -9.00
N SER A 428 33.89 -8.45 -9.67
CA SER A 428 34.36 -9.84 -9.72
C SER A 428 34.65 -10.42 -8.33
N PRO A 429 34.51 -11.74 -8.15
CA PRO A 429 34.74 -12.39 -6.84
C PRO A 429 36.12 -12.14 -6.25
N ASP A 430 37.15 -11.89 -7.08
CA ASP A 430 38.51 -11.58 -6.68
C ASP A 430 38.76 -10.09 -6.45
N GLY A 431 37.71 -9.23 -6.64
CA GLY A 431 37.80 -7.79 -6.46
C GLY A 431 38.59 -7.03 -7.54
N ARG A 432 39.08 -7.72 -8.59
CA ARG A 432 39.98 -7.13 -9.60
C ARG A 432 39.28 -6.46 -10.78
N SER A 433 38.05 -6.85 -11.05
CA SER A 433 37.30 -6.33 -12.20
C SER A 433 35.93 -5.83 -11.78
N LEU A 434 35.41 -4.83 -12.47
CA LEU A 434 34.02 -4.44 -12.37
C LEU A 434 33.35 -4.42 -13.74
N VAL A 435 32.09 -4.74 -13.77
CA VAL A 435 31.24 -4.65 -14.98
C VAL A 435 30.25 -3.52 -14.80
N PHE A 436 30.17 -2.67 -15.85
CA PHE A 436 29.24 -1.53 -15.90
C PHE A 436 28.69 -1.32 -17.29
N SER A 437 27.59 -0.59 -17.40
CA SER A 437 26.98 -0.23 -18.68
C SER A 437 26.86 1.27 -18.87
N GLN A 438 26.76 1.66 -20.14
CA GLN A 438 26.28 2.97 -20.57
C GLN A 438 25.16 2.80 -21.58
N SER A 439 24.21 3.73 -21.58
CA SER A 439 23.07 3.74 -22.53
C SER A 439 23.00 5.08 -23.23
N ARG A 440 22.65 5.05 -24.51
CA ARG A 440 22.42 6.24 -25.31
C ARG A 440 21.13 6.13 -26.13
N PRO A 441 20.43 7.24 -26.36
CA PRO A 441 19.27 7.26 -27.26
C PRO A 441 19.68 6.92 -28.70
N ASP A 442 18.84 6.12 -29.38
CA ASP A 442 18.85 5.90 -30.82
C ASP A 442 17.43 5.85 -31.34
N TYR A 443 16.88 7.01 -31.67
CA TYR A 443 15.47 7.16 -32.05
C TYR A 443 15.11 6.54 -33.45
N LEU A 444 16.07 6.02 -34.18
CA LEU A 444 15.83 5.45 -35.49
C LEU A 444 15.49 3.96 -35.46
N GLU A 445 15.84 3.28 -34.38
CA GLU A 445 15.63 1.85 -34.25
C GLU A 445 15.01 1.50 -32.86
N ARG A 446 14.02 0.61 -32.92
CA ARG A 446 13.40 0.00 -31.72
C ARG A 446 14.45 -0.74 -30.87
N PRO A 447 14.49 -0.61 -29.54
CA PRO A 447 13.60 0.08 -28.59
C PRO A 447 13.99 1.54 -28.32
N TYR A 448 14.68 2.21 -29.20
CA TYR A 448 15.10 3.62 -29.18
C TYR A 448 16.27 3.93 -28.24
N TYR A 449 16.98 2.90 -27.83
CA TYR A 449 18.20 2.95 -27.04
C TYR A 449 19.22 1.94 -27.56
N LYS A 450 20.49 2.27 -27.38
CA LYS A 450 21.61 1.36 -27.46
C LYS A 450 22.33 1.27 -26.14
N HIS A 451 22.79 0.08 -25.80
CA HIS A 451 23.46 -0.23 -24.54
C HIS A 451 24.82 -0.84 -24.87
N ASP A 452 25.84 -0.37 -24.14
CA ASP A 452 27.18 -0.93 -24.17
C ASP A 452 27.51 -1.49 -22.79
N LEU A 453 28.09 -2.68 -22.74
CA LEU A 453 28.56 -3.33 -21.50
C LEU A 453 30.08 -3.39 -21.51
N PHE A 454 30.68 -2.97 -20.43
CA PHE A 454 32.13 -2.86 -20.27
C PHE A 454 32.60 -3.66 -19.08
N ILE A 455 33.86 -4.16 -19.14
CA ILE A 455 34.61 -4.65 -18.00
C ILE A 455 35.84 -3.77 -17.79
N MET A 456 36.11 -3.38 -16.55
CA MET A 456 37.24 -2.54 -16.16
C MET A 456 38.16 -3.29 -15.19
N ASP A 457 39.46 -3.29 -15.45
CA ASP A 457 40.46 -3.71 -14.49
C ASP A 457 40.62 -2.66 -13.38
N MET A 458 40.51 -3.07 -12.13
CA MET A 458 40.48 -2.17 -10.97
C MET A 458 41.86 -1.64 -10.55
N GLU A 459 42.94 -2.20 -11.10
CA GLU A 459 44.31 -1.72 -10.83
C GLU A 459 44.79 -0.73 -11.91
N THR A 460 44.59 -1.07 -13.18
CA THR A 460 45.03 -0.29 -14.33
C THR A 460 44.01 0.72 -14.83
N PHE A 461 42.71 0.51 -14.51
CA PHE A 461 41.56 1.23 -15.07
C PHE A 461 41.36 1.04 -16.58
N GLU A 462 42.09 0.11 -17.18
CA GLU A 462 41.84 -0.28 -18.57
C GLU A 462 40.45 -0.88 -18.67
N THR A 463 39.78 -0.57 -19.77
CA THR A 463 38.36 -0.92 -19.98
C THR A 463 38.21 -1.61 -21.32
N ASP A 464 37.69 -2.83 -21.29
CA ASP A 464 37.32 -3.59 -22.47
C ASP A 464 35.80 -3.59 -22.70
N THR A 465 35.36 -3.60 -23.94
CA THR A 465 33.97 -3.67 -24.32
C THR A 465 33.54 -5.13 -24.46
N LEU A 466 32.63 -5.56 -23.58
CA LEU A 466 32.04 -6.91 -23.64
C LEU A 466 30.92 -7.00 -24.68
N LEU A 467 30.07 -6.00 -24.72
CA LEU A 467 28.93 -5.90 -25.64
C LEU A 467 28.83 -4.46 -26.17
N ALA A 468 28.73 -4.27 -27.46
CA ALA A 468 28.55 -2.97 -28.10
C ALA A 468 27.22 -2.90 -28.84
N ASP A 469 26.62 -1.70 -28.87
CA ASP A 469 25.42 -1.37 -29.64
C ASP A 469 24.23 -2.33 -29.44
N LYS A 470 24.08 -2.89 -28.24
CA LYS A 470 22.94 -3.77 -27.94
C LYS A 470 21.64 -2.97 -27.82
N ARG A 471 20.60 -3.43 -28.49
CA ARG A 471 19.28 -2.79 -28.46
C ARG A 471 18.55 -3.04 -27.16
N TRP A 472 18.64 -4.26 -26.64
CA TRP A 472 17.99 -4.67 -25.42
C TRP A 472 18.98 -4.69 -24.27
N SER A 473 18.62 -4.05 -23.17
CA SER A 473 19.45 -4.02 -21.98
C SER A 473 19.53 -5.38 -21.30
N VAL A 474 20.66 -5.63 -20.67
CA VAL A 474 20.86 -6.78 -19.79
C VAL A 474 21.35 -6.32 -18.42
N SER A 475 20.93 -7.00 -17.36
CA SER A 475 21.54 -6.89 -16.04
C SER A 475 22.47 -8.07 -15.86
N THR A 476 23.68 -7.85 -15.34
CA THR A 476 24.69 -8.92 -15.24
C THR A 476 25.29 -9.02 -13.84
N ARG A 477 25.69 -10.26 -13.47
CA ARG A 477 26.42 -10.57 -12.25
C ARG A 477 27.49 -11.61 -12.53
N PHE A 478 28.63 -11.52 -11.87
CA PHE A 478 29.68 -12.55 -12.01
C PHE A 478 29.21 -13.91 -11.47
N SER A 479 29.66 -14.97 -12.13
CA SER A 479 29.64 -16.31 -11.55
C SER A 479 30.60 -16.40 -10.35
N PRO A 480 30.42 -17.36 -9.44
CA PRO A 480 31.28 -17.52 -8.27
C PRO A 480 32.78 -17.70 -8.58
N ASP A 481 33.09 -18.24 -9.74
CA ASP A 481 34.47 -18.44 -10.21
C ASP A 481 35.00 -17.28 -11.05
N GLY A 482 34.15 -16.25 -11.32
CA GLY A 482 34.52 -15.09 -12.10
C GLY A 482 34.71 -15.32 -13.60
N GLN A 483 34.39 -16.53 -14.13
CA GLN A 483 34.60 -16.86 -15.55
C GLN A 483 33.42 -16.51 -16.45
N TYR A 484 32.23 -16.34 -15.84
CA TYR A 484 30.98 -16.07 -16.55
C TYR A 484 30.24 -14.89 -15.95
N LEU A 485 29.32 -14.35 -16.73
CA LEU A 485 28.29 -13.46 -16.23
C LEU A 485 26.92 -14.17 -16.32
N LEU A 486 26.20 -14.20 -15.22
CA LEU A 486 24.77 -14.50 -15.22
C LEU A 486 24.06 -13.23 -15.67
N ALA A 487 23.44 -13.26 -16.83
CA ALA A 487 22.73 -12.13 -17.41
C ALA A 487 21.22 -12.37 -17.37
N THR A 488 20.45 -11.31 -17.12
CA THR A 488 18.98 -11.30 -17.25
C THR A 488 18.57 -10.20 -18.21
N GLY A 489 17.61 -10.49 -19.09
CA GLY A 489 17.10 -9.57 -20.11
C GLY A 489 15.94 -10.19 -20.85
N GLY A 490 15.27 -9.46 -21.74
CA GLY A 490 14.19 -9.98 -22.56
C GLY A 490 14.64 -11.10 -23.51
N PRO A 491 13.70 -11.83 -24.15
CA PRO A 491 14.02 -12.90 -25.09
C PRO A 491 14.96 -12.48 -26.23
N SER A 492 14.85 -11.24 -26.70
CA SER A 492 15.66 -10.69 -27.80
C SER A 492 16.99 -10.08 -27.36
N ALA A 493 17.39 -10.16 -26.08
CA ALA A 493 18.59 -9.51 -25.55
C ALA A 493 19.90 -9.91 -26.25
N PHE A 494 20.01 -11.17 -26.65
CA PHE A 494 21.16 -11.71 -27.38
C PHE A 494 20.79 -12.20 -28.82
N GLY A 495 20.01 -11.41 -29.54
CA GLY A 495 19.41 -11.84 -30.80
C GLY A 495 18.22 -12.75 -30.54
N ARG A 496 18.05 -13.81 -31.36
CA ARG A 496 16.89 -14.70 -31.23
C ARG A 496 17.15 -15.96 -30.41
N ILE A 497 18.29 -16.08 -29.75
CA ILE A 497 18.64 -17.31 -29.01
C ILE A 497 17.82 -17.55 -27.74
N GLY A 498 17.21 -16.52 -27.21
CA GLY A 498 16.32 -16.59 -26.02
C GLY A 498 14.84 -16.67 -26.41
N GLU A 499 14.48 -16.64 -27.68
CA GLU A 499 13.10 -16.66 -28.16
C GLU A 499 12.56 -18.08 -28.28
N ASN A 500 11.39 -18.33 -27.71
CA ASN A 500 10.59 -19.54 -27.83
C ASN A 500 9.14 -19.15 -28.17
N ILE A 501 8.97 -18.65 -29.39
CA ILE A 501 7.69 -18.15 -29.92
C ILE A 501 7.46 -18.75 -31.34
N PRO A 502 6.19 -18.92 -31.76
CA PRO A 502 5.83 -19.32 -33.10
C PRO A 502 6.37 -18.36 -34.14
N GLU A 503 6.62 -18.89 -35.35
CA GLU A 503 7.08 -18.10 -36.52
C GLU A 503 6.06 -16.99 -36.82
N GLY A 504 6.57 -15.77 -37.02
CA GLY A 504 5.76 -14.59 -37.35
C GLY A 504 5.29 -13.79 -36.13
N MET A 505 5.41 -14.32 -34.94
CA MET A 505 5.20 -13.55 -33.70
C MET A 505 6.44 -12.70 -33.36
N ILE A 506 6.22 -11.67 -32.57
CA ILE A 506 7.28 -10.80 -32.03
C ILE A 506 7.33 -11.02 -30.52
N ALA A 507 8.52 -11.32 -30.00
CA ALA A 507 8.72 -11.55 -28.58
C ALA A 507 8.35 -10.32 -27.76
N ASN A 508 7.73 -10.57 -26.62
CA ASN A 508 7.51 -9.57 -25.57
C ASN A 508 8.76 -9.49 -24.67
N ASN A 509 9.56 -8.43 -24.80
CA ASN A 509 10.81 -8.33 -24.04
C ASN A 509 10.63 -7.98 -22.55
N TYR A 510 9.41 -7.78 -22.07
CA TYR A 510 9.10 -7.79 -20.65
C TYR A 510 9.08 -9.21 -20.04
N ASP A 511 9.04 -10.27 -20.89
CA ASP A 511 9.15 -11.66 -20.46
C ASP A 511 10.62 -12.04 -20.22
N THR A 512 11.16 -11.61 -19.10
CA THR A 512 12.59 -11.67 -18.78
C THR A 512 13.11 -13.10 -18.73
N GLN A 513 14.26 -13.33 -19.38
CA GLN A 513 14.98 -14.59 -19.47
C GLN A 513 16.34 -14.51 -18.77
N ALA A 514 16.95 -15.66 -18.45
CA ALA A 514 18.30 -15.76 -17.89
C ALA A 514 19.26 -16.42 -18.88
N TYR A 515 20.50 -15.91 -18.88
CA TYR A 515 21.56 -16.31 -19.78
C TYR A 515 22.89 -16.47 -19.02
N ILE A 516 23.76 -17.35 -19.48
CA ILE A 516 25.15 -17.44 -19.06
C ILE A 516 26.04 -16.92 -20.20
N PHE A 517 26.76 -15.84 -19.94
CA PHE A 517 27.70 -15.21 -20.86
C PHE A 517 29.15 -15.58 -20.46
N SER A 518 29.92 -16.17 -21.35
CA SER A 518 31.32 -16.54 -21.15
C SER A 518 32.23 -15.34 -21.39
N LEU A 519 33.07 -14.99 -20.39
CA LEU A 519 34.03 -13.90 -20.49
C LEU A 519 35.23 -14.24 -21.39
N SER A 520 35.53 -15.53 -21.58
CA SER A 520 36.71 -15.97 -22.32
C SER A 520 36.53 -15.91 -23.85
N ASP A 521 35.33 -16.18 -24.37
CA ASP A 521 35.04 -16.29 -25.77
C ASP A 521 33.81 -15.55 -26.26
N GLY A 522 33.08 -14.89 -25.31
CA GLY A 522 31.86 -14.12 -25.63
C GLY A 522 30.64 -14.96 -25.97
N THR A 523 30.69 -16.28 -25.80
CA THR A 523 29.52 -17.14 -26.08
C THR A 523 28.41 -16.95 -25.04
N VAL A 524 27.17 -17.09 -25.53
CA VAL A 524 25.97 -16.92 -24.68
C VAL A 524 25.13 -18.19 -24.72
N LYS A 525 24.78 -18.71 -23.54
CA LYS A 525 23.87 -19.84 -23.37
C LYS A 525 22.57 -19.35 -22.71
N PRO A 526 21.41 -19.43 -23.40
CA PRO A 526 20.13 -19.22 -22.73
C PRO A 526 19.85 -20.41 -21.80
N ILE A 527 19.38 -20.15 -20.58
CA ILE A 527 19.07 -21.22 -19.62
C ILE A 527 17.58 -21.33 -19.30
N THR A 528 16.77 -20.35 -19.68
CA THR A 528 15.32 -20.31 -19.39
C THR A 528 14.46 -20.32 -20.65
N VAL A 529 14.99 -20.58 -21.83
CA VAL A 529 14.25 -20.53 -23.11
C VAL A 529 13.06 -21.48 -23.14
N ASP A 530 13.14 -22.63 -22.48
CA ASP A 530 12.07 -23.63 -22.33
C ASP A 530 11.45 -23.60 -20.91
N PHE A 531 11.54 -22.47 -20.21
CA PHE A 531 11.03 -22.26 -18.87
C PHE A 531 9.92 -21.20 -18.93
N ASP A 532 8.67 -21.63 -18.76
CA ASP A 532 7.49 -20.77 -18.90
C ASP A 532 7.42 -19.59 -17.93
N PRO A 533 7.85 -19.72 -16.64
CA PRO A 533 7.85 -18.59 -15.72
C PRO A 533 8.81 -17.48 -16.15
N THR A 534 8.42 -16.22 -15.96
CA THR A 534 9.29 -15.06 -16.21
C THR A 534 10.28 -14.83 -15.08
N VAL A 535 11.53 -14.48 -15.41
CA VAL A 535 12.62 -14.29 -14.42
C VAL A 535 12.49 -12.92 -13.75
N ALA A 536 12.11 -12.87 -12.47
CA ALA A 536 12.11 -11.62 -11.69
C ALA A 536 13.51 -11.27 -11.15
N SER A 537 14.27 -12.26 -10.71
CA SER A 537 15.70 -12.12 -10.36
C SER A 537 16.40 -13.48 -10.42
N ALA A 538 17.71 -13.44 -10.68
CA ALA A 538 18.56 -14.62 -10.70
C ALA A 538 19.83 -14.39 -9.85
N HIS A 539 20.24 -15.40 -9.09
CA HIS A 539 21.41 -15.37 -8.23
C HIS A 539 22.23 -16.67 -8.35
N TRP A 540 23.49 -16.57 -8.78
CA TRP A 540 24.42 -17.67 -8.81
C TRP A 540 25.09 -17.81 -7.45
N HIS A 541 24.71 -18.83 -6.72
CA HIS A 541 25.09 -18.95 -5.31
C HIS A 541 26.48 -19.58 -5.12
N PRO A 542 27.43 -18.91 -4.43
CA PRO A 542 28.82 -19.37 -4.34
C PRO A 542 28.99 -20.63 -3.50
N ALA A 543 28.15 -20.88 -2.50
CA ALA A 543 28.31 -22.03 -1.59
C ALA A 543 27.91 -23.39 -2.20
N ASP A 544 27.14 -23.43 -3.31
CA ASP A 544 26.71 -24.69 -3.95
C ASP A 544 26.75 -24.69 -5.48
N ASN A 545 27.09 -23.55 -6.07
CA ASN A 545 27.20 -23.33 -7.50
C ASN A 545 25.88 -23.57 -8.30
N ASN A 546 24.73 -23.44 -7.64
CA ASN A 546 23.42 -23.44 -8.28
C ASN A 546 22.97 -22.00 -8.59
N ILE A 547 22.08 -21.84 -9.57
CA ILE A 547 21.42 -20.56 -9.82
C ILE A 547 20.02 -20.61 -9.21
N TYR A 548 19.73 -19.67 -8.34
CA TYR A 548 18.42 -19.50 -7.74
C TYR A 548 17.67 -18.42 -8.49
N ILE A 549 16.47 -18.74 -8.97
CA ILE A 549 15.62 -17.86 -9.75
C ILE A 549 14.34 -17.59 -8.97
N LEU A 550 14.12 -16.33 -8.64
CA LEU A 550 12.81 -15.87 -8.24
C LEU A 550 12.03 -15.58 -9.52
N ALA A 551 10.94 -16.26 -9.75
CA ALA A 551 10.20 -16.21 -11.00
C ALA A 551 8.73 -15.84 -10.78
N GLY A 552 8.17 -15.03 -11.67
CA GLY A 552 6.74 -14.92 -11.86
C GLY A 552 6.26 -16.16 -12.61
N ASP A 553 5.51 -17.00 -11.92
CA ASP A 553 4.98 -18.27 -12.39
C ASP A 553 3.45 -18.19 -12.37
N GLN A 554 2.88 -17.88 -13.51
CA GLN A 554 1.49 -17.45 -13.61
C GLN A 554 1.26 -16.18 -12.74
N ASP A 555 0.31 -16.19 -11.82
CA ASP A 555 0.07 -15.11 -10.86
C ASP A 555 0.76 -15.31 -9.51
N TYR A 556 1.55 -16.38 -9.37
CA TYR A 556 2.43 -16.64 -8.23
C TYR A 556 3.80 -16.00 -8.40
N ARG A 557 4.54 -15.89 -7.30
CA ARG A 557 5.96 -15.53 -7.32
C ARG A 557 6.76 -16.53 -6.49
N ARG A 558 7.44 -17.45 -7.19
CA ARG A 558 8.01 -18.68 -6.65
C ARG A 558 9.53 -18.71 -6.80
N LEU A 559 10.18 -19.56 -5.98
CA LEU A 559 11.61 -19.74 -5.99
C LEU A 559 11.96 -21.07 -6.69
N TYR A 560 12.85 -20.98 -7.69
CA TYR A 560 13.37 -22.12 -8.42
C TYR A 560 14.87 -22.24 -8.23
N ARG A 561 15.36 -23.47 -8.22
CA ARG A 561 16.78 -23.81 -8.26
C ARG A 561 17.12 -24.41 -9.61
N TYR A 562 18.07 -23.83 -10.33
CA TYR A 562 18.67 -24.38 -11.53
C TYR A 562 19.98 -25.07 -11.15
N ASP A 563 20.05 -26.40 -11.33
CA ASP A 563 21.28 -27.18 -11.15
C ASP A 563 22.17 -26.97 -12.38
N THR A 564 23.29 -26.28 -12.21
CA THR A 564 24.22 -25.93 -13.29
C THR A 564 24.93 -27.12 -13.95
N ARG A 565 24.90 -28.30 -13.30
CA ARG A 565 25.53 -29.56 -13.82
C ARG A 565 24.54 -30.43 -14.57
N ARG A 566 23.30 -30.50 -14.07
CA ARG A 566 22.20 -31.28 -14.66
C ARG A 566 21.37 -30.51 -15.65
N GLU A 567 21.47 -29.21 -15.61
CA GLU A 567 20.74 -28.27 -16.47
C GLU A 567 19.21 -28.42 -16.36
N ASN A 568 18.72 -28.60 -15.13
CA ASN A 568 17.29 -28.72 -14.83
C ASN A 568 16.85 -27.78 -13.71
N PHE A 569 15.57 -27.49 -13.70
CA PHE A 569 14.91 -26.68 -12.67
C PHE A 569 14.22 -27.55 -11.65
N ASP A 570 14.36 -27.19 -10.37
CA ASP A 570 13.59 -27.72 -9.28
C ASP A 570 12.83 -26.56 -8.61
N LEU A 571 11.51 -26.67 -8.45
CA LEU A 571 10.72 -25.76 -7.63
C LEU A 571 11.09 -25.97 -6.15
N ILE A 572 11.42 -24.89 -5.46
CA ILE A 572 11.59 -24.87 -4.01
C ILE A 572 10.24 -24.46 -3.39
N ASP A 573 9.53 -25.45 -2.84
CA ASP A 573 8.24 -25.18 -2.21
C ASP A 573 8.43 -24.41 -0.90
N THR A 574 8.11 -23.14 -0.93
CA THR A 574 8.10 -22.27 0.26
C THR A 574 6.75 -22.26 0.97
N GLY A 575 5.70 -22.89 0.41
CA GLY A 575 4.31 -22.82 0.89
C GLY A 575 3.73 -21.42 0.89
N LEU A 576 4.25 -20.50 0.07
CA LEU A 576 3.78 -19.14 -0.07
C LEU A 576 3.34 -18.87 -1.50
N ASP A 577 2.35 -18.01 -1.64
CA ASP A 577 1.87 -17.57 -2.96
C ASP A 577 2.79 -16.53 -3.59
N PHE A 578 3.36 -15.65 -2.77
CA PHE A 578 4.12 -14.53 -3.28
C PHE A 578 5.35 -14.20 -2.42
N ILE A 579 6.54 -14.29 -3.00
CA ILE A 579 7.81 -13.86 -2.41
C ILE A 579 8.14 -12.47 -2.95
N SER A 580 8.13 -11.44 -2.10
CA SER A 580 8.35 -10.05 -2.53
C SER A 580 9.82 -9.76 -2.83
N ASN A 581 10.73 -10.27 -2.00
CA ASN A 581 12.18 -10.19 -2.20
C ASN A 581 12.86 -11.38 -1.52
N ILE A 582 14.06 -11.72 -1.99
CA ILE A 582 14.89 -12.76 -1.40
C ILE A 582 16.35 -12.31 -1.41
N GLN A 583 17.07 -12.63 -0.34
CA GLN A 583 18.50 -12.33 -0.17
C GLN A 583 19.24 -13.59 0.32
N TYR A 584 20.47 -13.74 -0.13
CA TYR A 584 21.26 -14.94 0.11
C TYR A 584 22.49 -14.61 0.98
N ALA A 585 22.83 -15.50 1.88
CA ALA A 585 24.11 -15.47 2.58
C ALA A 585 25.22 -15.89 1.62
N SER A 586 26.28 -15.10 1.48
CA SER A 586 27.34 -15.39 0.49
C SER A 586 28.17 -16.63 0.82
N LYS A 587 28.33 -17.00 2.10
CA LYS A 587 29.16 -18.11 2.59
C LYS A 587 28.35 -19.31 3.12
N ALA A 588 27.06 -19.12 3.38
CA ALA A 588 26.18 -20.16 3.92
C ALA A 588 25.03 -20.47 2.96
N ARG A 589 24.52 -21.69 2.99
CA ARG A 589 23.34 -22.09 2.17
C ARG A 589 22.04 -21.68 2.84
N VAL A 590 21.93 -20.40 3.15
CA VAL A 590 20.78 -19.77 3.78
C VAL A 590 20.33 -18.59 2.92
N ALA A 591 19.03 -18.50 2.71
CA ALA A 591 18.41 -17.32 2.17
C ALA A 591 17.36 -16.80 3.16
N ALA A 592 17.09 -15.48 3.09
CA ALA A 592 16.01 -14.86 3.84
C ALA A 592 15.13 -14.06 2.89
N TYR A 593 13.83 -14.07 3.14
CA TYR A 593 12.85 -13.43 2.25
C TYR A 593 11.62 -12.93 3.00
N VAL A 594 10.92 -11.99 2.39
CA VAL A 594 9.58 -11.55 2.81
C VAL A 594 8.58 -12.14 1.83
N GLY A 595 7.51 -12.73 2.34
CA GLY A 595 6.48 -13.32 1.50
C GLY A 595 5.15 -13.43 2.22
N ASN A 596 4.11 -13.73 1.46
CA ASN A 596 2.73 -13.82 1.92
C ASN A 596 1.97 -14.96 1.22
N GLU A 597 0.91 -15.41 1.83
CA GLU A 597 -0.17 -16.13 1.18
C GLU A 597 -1.30 -15.14 0.83
N VAL A 598 -2.17 -15.49 -0.07
CA VAL A 598 -3.25 -14.59 -0.54
C VAL A 598 -4.14 -14.08 0.60
N ASN A 599 -4.33 -14.89 1.64
CA ASN A 599 -5.11 -14.59 2.85
C ASN A 599 -4.25 -14.43 4.12
N ALA A 600 -2.93 -14.30 4.01
CA ALA A 600 -2.08 -14.07 5.15
C ALA A 600 -1.10 -12.91 4.89
N PRO A 601 -0.94 -11.99 5.85
CA PRO A 601 -0.08 -10.83 5.68
C PRO A 601 1.40 -11.23 5.53
N PRO A 602 2.24 -10.33 4.96
CA PRO A 602 3.66 -10.59 4.77
C PRO A 602 4.39 -10.81 6.10
N ARG A 603 5.28 -11.82 6.11
CA ARG A 603 6.22 -12.13 7.20
C ARG A 603 7.63 -12.26 6.66
N ALA A 604 8.62 -12.16 7.55
CA ALA A 604 10.00 -12.50 7.21
C ALA A 604 10.27 -13.99 7.49
N TYR A 605 10.93 -14.62 6.55
CA TYR A 605 11.29 -16.04 6.59
C TYR A 605 12.77 -16.24 6.32
N SER A 606 13.32 -17.35 6.82
CA SER A 606 14.56 -17.94 6.31
C SER A 606 14.29 -19.30 5.67
N ILE A 607 15.18 -19.70 4.77
CA ILE A 607 15.18 -21.02 4.16
C ILE A 607 16.59 -21.58 4.12
N TYR A 608 16.74 -22.84 4.51
CA TYR A 608 17.97 -23.57 4.35
C TYR A 608 17.97 -24.30 3.00
N LEU A 609 18.67 -23.74 2.03
CA LEU A 609 18.64 -24.14 0.62
C LEU A 609 18.96 -25.61 0.31
N ARG A 610 19.60 -26.33 1.22
CA ARG A 610 19.92 -27.74 1.05
C ARG A 610 18.77 -28.68 1.42
N ARG A 611 17.89 -28.25 2.32
CA ARG A 611 16.82 -29.07 2.89
C ARG A 611 15.44 -28.55 2.54
N ASP A 612 15.39 -27.41 1.88
CA ASP A 612 14.17 -26.68 1.55
C ASP A 612 13.26 -26.47 2.81
N SER A 613 13.90 -26.36 4.00
CA SER A 613 13.22 -26.11 5.27
C SER A 613 13.18 -24.64 5.55
N ARG A 614 11.99 -24.13 5.89
CA ARG A 614 11.77 -22.72 6.21
C ARG A 614 11.45 -22.51 7.69
N ASP A 615 11.82 -21.35 8.20
CA ASP A 615 11.46 -20.86 9.53
C ASP A 615 10.92 -19.44 9.42
N VAL A 616 9.91 -19.10 10.25
CA VAL A 616 9.43 -17.73 10.42
C VAL A 616 10.45 -17.00 11.28
N LEU A 617 11.01 -15.91 10.78
CA LEU A 617 11.93 -15.04 11.53
C LEU A 617 11.20 -13.93 12.26
N VAL A 618 10.27 -13.27 11.57
CA VAL A 618 9.53 -12.15 12.15
C VAL A 618 8.09 -12.15 11.64
N ASP A 619 7.18 -12.01 12.57
CA ASP A 619 5.76 -11.81 12.34
C ASP A 619 5.31 -10.55 13.10
N THR A 620 5.02 -9.48 12.37
CA THR A 620 4.54 -8.20 12.93
C THR A 620 3.03 -8.03 12.83
N SER A 621 2.34 -9.01 12.29
CA SER A 621 0.95 -8.83 11.85
C SER A 621 -0.04 -9.82 12.49
N SER A 622 0.40 -10.98 12.99
CA SER A 622 -0.52 -11.98 13.53
C SER A 622 -1.43 -11.45 14.63
N GLU A 623 -0.90 -10.63 15.53
CA GLU A 623 -1.71 -10.05 16.61
C GLU A 623 -2.75 -9.06 16.07
N ARG A 624 -2.38 -8.23 15.09
CA ARG A 624 -3.26 -7.24 14.47
C ARG A 624 -4.38 -7.89 13.65
N TYR A 625 -4.10 -9.00 13.00
CA TYR A 625 -5.08 -9.73 12.19
C TYR A 625 -5.77 -10.87 12.96
N ARG A 626 -5.55 -10.98 14.28
CA ARG A 626 -6.06 -12.09 15.10
C ARG A 626 -7.57 -12.23 15.01
N HIS A 627 -8.29 -11.12 14.94
CA HIS A 627 -9.75 -11.06 14.86
C HIS A 627 -10.28 -10.80 13.46
N VAL A 628 -9.41 -10.79 12.45
CA VAL A 628 -9.83 -10.53 11.07
C VAL A 628 -10.16 -11.84 10.36
N SER A 629 -11.41 -12.00 9.99
CA SER A 629 -11.88 -13.11 9.18
C SER A 629 -11.67 -12.81 7.68
N PHE A 630 -11.20 -13.82 6.96
CA PHE A 630 -11.06 -13.79 5.51
C PHE A 630 -11.96 -14.85 4.87
N GLY A 631 -12.54 -14.51 3.73
CA GLY A 631 -13.26 -15.47 2.93
C GLY A 631 -12.31 -16.43 2.20
N GLU A 632 -12.86 -17.50 1.66
CA GLU A 632 -12.13 -18.43 0.81
C GLU A 632 -11.65 -17.75 -0.47
N VAL A 633 -10.48 -18.16 -0.97
CA VAL A 633 -9.99 -17.81 -2.30
C VAL A 633 -9.85 -19.08 -3.10
N ALA A 634 -10.53 -19.14 -4.23
CA ALA A 634 -10.50 -20.29 -5.11
C ALA A 634 -9.98 -19.92 -6.50
N ASP A 635 -9.27 -20.83 -7.12
CA ASP A 635 -8.83 -20.71 -8.50
C ASP A 635 -9.97 -21.12 -9.44
N TRP A 636 -10.07 -20.45 -10.58
CA TRP A 636 -11.02 -20.78 -11.62
C TRP A 636 -10.43 -20.47 -13.00
N THR A 637 -10.51 -21.42 -13.90
CA THR A 637 -9.96 -21.36 -15.25
C THR A 637 -11.02 -21.64 -16.29
N PHE A 638 -10.86 -21.10 -17.49
CA PHE A 638 -11.73 -21.41 -18.61
C PHE A 638 -10.95 -21.48 -19.94
N GLU A 639 -11.46 -22.24 -20.89
CA GLU A 639 -10.99 -22.24 -22.25
C GLU A 639 -11.64 -21.10 -23.02
N ALA A 640 -10.84 -20.13 -23.46
CA ALA A 640 -11.31 -19.02 -24.26
C ALA A 640 -11.57 -19.44 -25.72
N SER A 641 -12.42 -18.68 -26.40
CA SER A 641 -12.69 -18.87 -27.86
C SER A 641 -11.42 -18.71 -28.72
N THR A 642 -10.38 -18.07 -28.18
CA THR A 642 -9.04 -17.98 -28.77
C THR A 642 -8.27 -19.30 -28.72
N GLY A 643 -8.78 -20.33 -28.04
CA GLY A 643 -8.12 -21.62 -27.82
C GLY A 643 -7.06 -21.61 -26.73
N LYS A 644 -6.99 -20.55 -25.91
CA LYS A 644 -6.10 -20.43 -24.76
C LYS A 644 -6.84 -20.71 -23.46
N THR A 645 -6.14 -21.36 -22.52
CA THR A 645 -6.61 -21.45 -21.15
C THR A 645 -6.32 -20.13 -20.44
N ILE A 646 -7.35 -19.50 -19.91
CA ILE A 646 -7.26 -18.26 -19.13
C ILE A 646 -7.44 -18.59 -17.66
N ASP A 647 -6.45 -18.22 -16.87
CA ASP A 647 -6.45 -18.41 -15.42
C ASP A 647 -7.12 -17.24 -14.71
N GLY A 648 -7.72 -17.55 -13.57
CA GLY A 648 -8.27 -16.57 -12.66
C GLY A 648 -8.39 -17.12 -11.25
N ARG A 649 -8.77 -16.26 -10.35
CA ARG A 649 -9.13 -16.57 -8.97
C ARG A 649 -10.25 -15.68 -8.52
N TYR A 650 -11.02 -16.14 -7.54
CA TYR A 650 -12.04 -15.30 -6.94
C TYR A 650 -12.00 -15.39 -5.42
N TYR A 651 -12.38 -14.27 -4.81
CA TYR A 651 -12.43 -14.08 -3.37
C TYR A 651 -13.89 -14.06 -2.94
N LEU A 652 -14.23 -14.87 -1.95
CA LEU A 652 -15.57 -14.92 -1.36
C LEU A 652 -15.64 -14.05 -0.10
N PRO A 653 -16.81 -13.53 0.28
CA PRO A 653 -17.01 -12.93 1.58
C PRO A 653 -16.70 -13.91 2.74
N PRO A 654 -16.27 -13.44 3.92
CA PRO A 654 -16.01 -14.32 5.06
C PRO A 654 -17.23 -15.14 5.51
N ASP A 655 -18.42 -14.55 5.44
CA ASP A 655 -19.70 -15.18 5.79
C ASP A 655 -20.45 -15.67 4.55
N PHE A 656 -19.72 -16.25 3.58
CA PHE A 656 -20.28 -16.67 2.32
C PHE A 656 -21.32 -17.79 2.50
N ASP A 657 -22.50 -17.57 1.92
CA ASP A 657 -23.58 -18.53 1.83
C ASP A 657 -23.91 -18.82 0.35
N PRO A 658 -23.70 -20.02 -0.16
CA PRO A 658 -23.92 -20.35 -1.56
C PRO A 658 -25.41 -20.23 -2.03
N GLU A 659 -26.34 -20.11 -1.10
CA GLU A 659 -27.78 -19.91 -1.41
C GLU A 659 -28.12 -18.40 -1.60
N GLN A 660 -27.22 -17.50 -1.30
CA GLN A 660 -27.39 -16.06 -1.49
C GLN A 660 -26.77 -15.60 -2.80
N SER A 661 -27.23 -14.44 -3.28
CA SER A 661 -26.72 -13.79 -4.48
C SER A 661 -25.87 -12.57 -4.10
N TYR A 662 -24.66 -12.48 -4.65
CA TYR A 662 -23.66 -11.47 -4.31
C TYR A 662 -23.30 -10.60 -5.51
N PRO A 663 -23.12 -9.29 -5.33
CA PRO A 663 -22.53 -8.45 -6.36
C PRO A 663 -21.07 -8.85 -6.64
N VAL A 664 -20.66 -8.71 -7.90
CA VAL A 664 -19.34 -9.13 -8.39
C VAL A 664 -18.50 -7.92 -8.80
N ILE A 665 -17.22 -7.88 -8.41
CA ILE A 665 -16.24 -6.95 -8.94
C ILE A 665 -15.23 -7.75 -9.76
N VAL A 666 -15.21 -7.52 -11.08
CA VAL A 666 -14.21 -8.07 -11.98
C VAL A 666 -13.00 -7.15 -11.99
N TYR A 667 -11.84 -7.64 -11.56
CA TYR A 667 -10.58 -6.88 -11.59
C TYR A 667 -9.61 -7.49 -12.60
N GLN A 668 -9.04 -6.65 -13.45
CA GLN A 668 -8.11 -7.06 -14.49
C GLN A 668 -7.01 -6.01 -14.71
N TYR A 669 -5.92 -6.43 -15.32
CA TYR A 669 -4.90 -5.52 -15.82
C TYR A 669 -4.87 -5.49 -17.34
N GLY A 670 -4.87 -6.65 -17.99
CA GLY A 670 -4.94 -6.80 -19.44
C GLY A 670 -3.65 -6.43 -20.19
N GLY A 671 -2.60 -6.02 -19.47
CA GLY A 671 -1.28 -5.71 -20.03
C GLY A 671 -0.26 -6.84 -19.84
N THR A 672 1.03 -6.51 -19.86
CA THR A 672 2.11 -7.51 -19.82
C THR A 672 2.33 -8.16 -18.44
N ASN A 673 1.79 -7.61 -17.37
CA ASN A 673 1.99 -8.15 -16.04
C ASN A 673 0.73 -8.87 -15.54
N PRO A 674 0.86 -10.06 -14.94
CA PRO A 674 -0.25 -10.68 -14.25
C PRO A 674 -0.61 -9.89 -12.98
N VAL A 675 -1.85 -10.01 -12.54
CA VAL A 675 -2.29 -9.53 -11.22
C VAL A 675 -1.88 -10.56 -10.17
N GLY A 676 -0.77 -10.31 -9.48
CA GLY A 676 -0.17 -11.27 -8.54
C GLY A 676 -0.97 -11.49 -7.26
N ARG A 677 -0.66 -12.57 -6.53
CA ARG A 677 -1.29 -13.00 -5.27
C ARG A 677 -0.74 -12.26 -4.05
N THR A 678 -0.56 -10.95 -4.16
CA THR A 678 -0.08 -10.14 -3.03
C THR A 678 -1.20 -9.85 -2.04
N PHE A 679 -0.96 -10.05 -0.75
CA PHE A 679 -1.90 -9.70 0.31
C PHE A 679 -2.17 -8.19 0.39
N GLY A 680 -1.15 -7.39 0.16
CA GLY A 680 -1.16 -5.92 0.23
C GLY A 680 -1.25 -5.25 -1.14
N HIS A 681 -2.14 -5.67 -2.03
CA HIS A 681 -2.33 -5.04 -3.33
C HIS A 681 -2.81 -3.59 -3.22
N ARG A 682 -2.55 -2.74 -4.27
CA ARG A 682 -3.10 -1.38 -4.35
C ARG A 682 -4.62 -1.37 -4.17
N TYR A 683 -5.28 -2.36 -4.75
CA TYR A 683 -6.69 -2.65 -4.56
C TYR A 683 -6.80 -3.87 -3.65
N PRO A 684 -7.23 -3.69 -2.40
CA PRO A 684 -7.21 -4.77 -1.41
C PRO A 684 -8.42 -5.70 -1.59
N PHE A 685 -8.29 -6.72 -2.44
CA PHE A 685 -9.39 -7.65 -2.80
C PHE A 685 -10.06 -8.30 -1.60
N ASN A 686 -9.27 -8.70 -0.59
CA ASN A 686 -9.78 -9.24 0.67
C ASN A 686 -10.67 -8.26 1.43
N LEU A 687 -10.39 -6.94 1.30
CA LEU A 687 -11.21 -5.91 1.90
C LEU A 687 -12.54 -5.77 1.14
N TRP A 688 -12.51 -5.78 -0.19
CA TRP A 688 -13.72 -5.74 -1.00
C TRP A 688 -14.59 -6.97 -0.73
N ALA A 689 -13.97 -8.17 -0.64
CA ALA A 689 -14.67 -9.39 -0.25
C ALA A 689 -15.28 -9.29 1.17
N GLY A 690 -14.52 -8.75 2.13
CA GLY A 690 -15.00 -8.45 3.50
C GLY A 690 -16.19 -7.50 3.54
N ASN A 691 -16.34 -6.65 2.52
CA ASN A 691 -17.50 -5.79 2.34
C ASN A 691 -18.67 -6.46 1.59
N GLY A 692 -18.62 -7.76 1.35
CA GLY A 692 -19.74 -8.55 0.80
C GLY A 692 -19.79 -8.58 -0.72
N TYR A 693 -18.65 -8.34 -1.40
CA TYR A 693 -18.50 -8.52 -2.84
C TYR A 693 -17.78 -9.84 -3.14
N ILE A 694 -18.13 -10.49 -4.23
CA ILE A 694 -17.25 -11.47 -4.86
C ILE A 694 -16.25 -10.69 -5.71
N VAL A 695 -14.96 -10.96 -5.55
CA VAL A 695 -13.94 -10.31 -6.38
C VAL A 695 -13.33 -11.34 -7.30
N TYR A 696 -13.60 -11.25 -8.59
CA TYR A 696 -13.04 -12.11 -9.61
C TYR A 696 -11.87 -11.43 -10.31
N VAL A 697 -10.69 -12.06 -10.27
CA VAL A 697 -9.44 -11.58 -10.88
C VAL A 697 -9.04 -12.57 -11.96
N LEU A 698 -8.91 -12.12 -13.22
CA LEU A 698 -8.50 -12.99 -14.32
C LEU A 698 -7.21 -12.49 -15.00
N GLN A 699 -6.51 -13.42 -15.66
CA GLN A 699 -5.20 -13.22 -16.29
C GLN A 699 -5.32 -13.46 -17.80
N PRO A 700 -5.76 -12.46 -18.59
CA PRO A 700 -5.93 -12.63 -20.03
C PRO A 700 -4.59 -12.79 -20.73
N SER A 701 -4.63 -13.23 -21.99
CA SER A 701 -3.44 -13.43 -22.81
C SER A 701 -2.64 -12.14 -22.97
N GLY A 702 -1.32 -12.29 -23.08
CA GLY A 702 -0.37 -11.16 -23.10
C GLY A 702 0.39 -10.98 -21.78
N ALA A 703 -0.07 -11.57 -20.68
CA ALA A 703 0.65 -11.55 -19.41
C ALA A 703 1.91 -12.43 -19.45
N THR A 704 2.98 -12.00 -18.76
CA THR A 704 4.21 -12.79 -18.56
C THR A 704 4.02 -13.87 -17.51
N GLY A 705 4.88 -14.90 -17.55
CA GLY A 705 4.80 -16.01 -16.58
C GLY A 705 3.93 -17.18 -17.01
N TYR A 706 3.41 -17.14 -18.24
CA TYR A 706 2.59 -18.19 -18.88
C TYR A 706 3.26 -18.76 -20.13
N GLY A 707 4.57 -18.55 -20.27
CA GLY A 707 5.34 -18.87 -21.47
C GLY A 707 5.36 -17.73 -22.50
N GLN A 708 6.40 -17.76 -23.34
CA GLN A 708 6.68 -16.66 -24.28
C GLN A 708 5.60 -16.50 -25.37
N GLU A 709 4.95 -17.58 -25.80
CA GLU A 709 3.86 -17.49 -26.79
C GLU A 709 2.65 -16.75 -26.21
N PHE A 710 2.32 -17.00 -24.93
CA PHE A 710 1.23 -16.34 -24.25
C PHE A 710 1.51 -14.84 -24.08
N SER A 711 2.71 -14.48 -23.63
CA SER A 711 3.10 -13.07 -23.42
C SER A 711 3.27 -12.31 -24.74
N ALA A 712 3.74 -12.95 -25.80
CA ALA A 712 3.89 -12.34 -27.15
C ALA A 712 2.55 -11.94 -27.78
N ALA A 713 1.43 -12.49 -27.32
CA ALA A 713 0.10 -12.10 -27.78
C ALA A 713 -0.23 -10.62 -27.50
N HIS A 714 0.48 -9.97 -26.58
CA HIS A 714 0.35 -8.54 -26.29
C HIS A 714 0.90 -7.64 -27.43
N VAL A 715 1.93 -8.11 -28.14
CA VAL A 715 2.63 -7.27 -29.12
C VAL A 715 1.78 -7.04 -30.37
N ASN A 716 1.59 -5.77 -30.74
CA ASN A 716 0.70 -5.30 -31.80
C ASN A 716 -0.80 -5.62 -31.59
N ASN A 717 -1.19 -5.91 -30.36
CA ASN A 717 -2.57 -6.19 -29.98
C ASN A 717 -2.89 -5.53 -28.63
N TRP A 718 -3.10 -4.24 -28.67
CA TRP A 718 -3.24 -3.43 -27.45
C TRP A 718 -4.44 -3.81 -26.59
N GLY A 719 -5.56 -4.19 -27.16
CA GLY A 719 -6.71 -4.38 -26.28
C GLY A 719 -7.79 -5.32 -26.81
N LYS A 720 -7.95 -5.45 -28.10
CA LYS A 720 -9.15 -6.10 -28.66
C LYS A 720 -9.32 -7.55 -28.21
N THR A 721 -8.32 -8.40 -28.44
CA THR A 721 -8.38 -9.82 -28.06
C THR A 721 -8.50 -10.00 -26.55
N VAL A 722 -7.79 -9.18 -25.80
CA VAL A 722 -7.82 -9.20 -24.33
C VAL A 722 -9.20 -8.79 -23.79
N ALA A 723 -9.83 -7.77 -24.39
CA ALA A 723 -11.18 -7.36 -24.03
C ALA A 723 -12.18 -8.50 -24.31
N ASP A 724 -12.10 -9.16 -25.47
CA ASP A 724 -12.94 -10.29 -25.83
C ASP A 724 -12.79 -11.45 -24.80
N GLU A 725 -11.54 -11.78 -24.39
CA GLU A 725 -11.26 -12.80 -23.35
C GLU A 725 -11.81 -12.43 -21.96
N ILE A 726 -11.73 -11.15 -21.58
CA ILE A 726 -12.27 -10.68 -20.28
C ILE A 726 -13.79 -10.73 -20.26
N ILE A 727 -14.46 -10.31 -21.34
CA ILE A 727 -15.91 -10.38 -21.47
C ILE A 727 -16.36 -11.85 -21.40
N GLU A 728 -15.77 -12.72 -22.25
CA GLU A 728 -16.06 -14.15 -22.27
C GLU A 728 -15.82 -14.82 -20.90
N GLY A 729 -14.72 -14.46 -20.23
CA GLY A 729 -14.40 -14.97 -18.90
C GLY A 729 -15.40 -14.53 -17.84
N THR A 730 -15.86 -13.27 -17.92
CA THR A 730 -16.92 -12.78 -17.01
C THR A 730 -18.23 -13.51 -17.23
N GLU A 731 -18.68 -13.66 -18.50
CA GLU A 731 -19.92 -14.38 -18.84
C GLU A 731 -19.86 -15.84 -18.34
N LYS A 732 -18.78 -16.56 -18.63
CA LYS A 732 -18.58 -17.94 -18.19
C LYS A 732 -18.49 -18.08 -16.67
N PHE A 733 -17.88 -17.08 -15.98
CA PHE A 733 -17.84 -17.07 -14.52
C PHE A 733 -19.24 -16.97 -13.93
N LEU A 734 -20.04 -16.03 -14.41
CA LEU A 734 -21.44 -15.86 -13.99
C LEU A 734 -22.28 -17.11 -14.26
N GLU A 735 -22.10 -17.74 -15.42
CA GLU A 735 -22.81 -18.97 -15.78
C GLU A 735 -22.41 -20.15 -14.87
N ALA A 736 -21.14 -20.25 -14.49
CA ALA A 736 -20.63 -21.33 -13.65
C ALA A 736 -20.94 -21.16 -12.16
N HIS A 737 -21.21 -19.94 -11.70
CA HIS A 737 -21.36 -19.61 -10.28
C HIS A 737 -22.70 -18.92 -9.99
N PRO A 738 -23.77 -19.69 -9.70
CA PRO A 738 -25.12 -19.15 -9.47
C PRO A 738 -25.25 -18.14 -8.32
N PHE A 739 -24.30 -18.11 -7.41
CA PHE A 739 -24.22 -17.12 -6.34
C PHE A 739 -23.72 -15.75 -6.81
N ALA A 740 -23.15 -15.63 -8.00
CA ALA A 740 -22.75 -14.37 -8.61
C ALA A 740 -23.96 -13.71 -9.31
N ASP A 741 -24.28 -12.49 -8.92
CA ASP A 741 -25.42 -11.75 -9.46
C ASP A 741 -25.08 -11.15 -10.83
N PRO A 742 -25.70 -11.60 -11.92
CA PRO A 742 -25.38 -11.11 -13.25
C PRO A 742 -25.82 -9.66 -13.51
N ASP A 743 -26.76 -9.14 -12.72
CA ASP A 743 -27.25 -7.75 -12.86
C ASP A 743 -26.40 -6.77 -12.03
N ARG A 744 -25.53 -7.25 -11.14
CA ARG A 744 -24.69 -6.45 -10.24
C ARG A 744 -23.21 -6.74 -10.41
N VAL A 745 -22.71 -6.56 -11.64
CA VAL A 745 -21.31 -6.80 -12.00
C VAL A 745 -20.61 -5.47 -12.25
N GLY A 746 -19.59 -5.16 -11.45
CA GLY A 746 -18.69 -4.03 -11.67
C GLY A 746 -17.36 -4.47 -12.29
N VAL A 747 -16.68 -3.56 -13.00
CA VAL A 747 -15.34 -3.82 -13.54
C VAL A 747 -14.36 -2.72 -13.16
N ALA A 748 -13.14 -3.09 -12.76
CA ALA A 748 -12.11 -2.14 -12.37
C ALA A 748 -10.72 -2.52 -12.88
N GLY A 749 -9.91 -1.50 -13.06
CA GLY A 749 -8.50 -1.64 -13.35
C GLY A 749 -7.74 -0.33 -13.24
N ALA A 750 -6.42 -0.41 -13.16
CA ALA A 750 -5.54 0.76 -13.06
C ALA A 750 -4.53 0.79 -14.19
N SER A 751 -4.16 2.00 -14.62
CA SER A 751 -3.15 2.20 -15.66
C SER A 751 -3.60 1.53 -16.97
N TYR A 752 -2.88 0.51 -17.43
CA TYR A 752 -3.36 -0.30 -18.54
C TYR A 752 -4.72 -0.97 -18.24
N GLY A 753 -4.94 -1.39 -16.99
CA GLY A 753 -6.26 -1.91 -16.56
C GLY A 753 -7.34 -0.84 -16.57
N GLY A 754 -7.01 0.42 -16.33
CA GLY A 754 -7.92 1.55 -16.49
C GLY A 754 -8.30 1.80 -17.96
N PHE A 755 -7.33 1.71 -18.87
CA PHE A 755 -7.58 1.66 -20.31
C PHE A 755 -8.52 0.50 -20.67
N MET A 756 -8.21 -0.69 -20.19
CA MET A 756 -8.99 -1.88 -20.47
C MET A 756 -10.42 -1.75 -19.92
N THR A 757 -10.61 -1.20 -18.71
CA THR A 757 -11.95 -0.91 -18.18
C THR A 757 -12.74 0.00 -19.11
N MET A 758 -12.18 1.12 -19.53
CA MET A 758 -12.85 2.00 -20.50
C MET A 758 -13.14 1.30 -21.82
N LEU A 759 -12.22 0.48 -22.33
CA LEU A 759 -12.39 -0.27 -23.56
C LEU A 759 -13.54 -1.29 -23.47
N LEU A 760 -13.59 -2.05 -22.37
CA LEU A 760 -14.68 -3.01 -22.12
C LEU A 760 -16.05 -2.33 -22.18
N LEU A 761 -16.21 -1.17 -21.53
CA LEU A 761 -17.47 -0.42 -21.52
C LEU A 761 -17.86 0.11 -22.90
N THR A 762 -16.94 0.17 -23.87
CA THR A 762 -17.28 0.50 -25.27
C THR A 762 -17.68 -0.70 -26.09
N HIS A 763 -17.54 -1.93 -25.56
CA HIS A 763 -17.78 -3.19 -26.29
C HIS A 763 -19.00 -3.97 -25.78
N THR A 764 -19.39 -3.76 -24.52
CA THR A 764 -20.49 -4.51 -23.89
C THR A 764 -21.21 -3.69 -22.83
N ASP A 765 -22.49 -4.00 -22.63
CA ASP A 765 -23.33 -3.52 -21.52
C ASP A 765 -23.41 -4.55 -20.37
N LEU A 766 -22.50 -5.55 -20.32
CA LEU A 766 -22.45 -6.59 -19.30
C LEU A 766 -22.26 -6.04 -17.89
N TYR A 767 -21.58 -4.91 -17.77
CA TYR A 767 -21.20 -4.33 -16.48
C TYR A 767 -22.22 -3.26 -16.05
N ALA A 768 -22.67 -3.34 -14.80
CA ALA A 768 -23.53 -2.33 -14.18
C ALA A 768 -22.77 -1.01 -13.89
N THR A 769 -21.46 -1.08 -13.68
CA THR A 769 -20.62 0.08 -13.45
C THR A 769 -19.14 -0.22 -13.70
N GLY A 770 -18.31 0.82 -13.88
CA GLY A 770 -16.86 0.71 -14.04
C GLY A 770 -16.06 1.71 -13.22
N ILE A 771 -14.82 1.33 -12.82
CA ILE A 771 -13.83 2.25 -12.24
C ILE A 771 -12.54 2.16 -13.06
N SER A 772 -12.13 3.28 -13.67
CA SER A 772 -10.86 3.42 -14.38
C SER A 772 -9.93 4.33 -13.60
N HIS A 773 -8.87 3.76 -13.00
CA HIS A 773 -7.84 4.53 -12.33
C HIS A 773 -6.65 4.77 -13.24
N ALA A 774 -6.32 6.06 -13.47
CA ALA A 774 -5.18 6.50 -14.31
C ALA A 774 -5.14 5.77 -15.66
N GLY A 775 -6.32 5.62 -16.29
CA GLY A 775 -6.50 4.87 -17.52
C GLY A 775 -6.17 5.68 -18.78
N ILE A 776 -5.70 5.00 -19.81
CA ILE A 776 -5.39 5.58 -21.11
C ILE A 776 -6.66 5.60 -21.97
N SER A 777 -7.18 6.76 -22.30
CA SER A 777 -8.36 6.90 -23.16
C SER A 777 -8.00 6.98 -24.65
N ASN A 778 -6.80 7.51 -24.96
CA ASN A 778 -6.30 7.71 -26.30
C ASN A 778 -4.85 7.21 -26.40
N ILE A 779 -4.64 6.10 -27.07
CA ILE A 779 -3.32 5.46 -27.24
C ILE A 779 -2.32 6.41 -27.91
N ALA A 780 -2.77 7.28 -28.83
CA ALA A 780 -1.89 8.20 -29.55
C ALA A 780 -1.38 9.35 -28.65
N SER A 781 -2.23 9.94 -27.80
CA SER A 781 -1.80 10.95 -26.83
C SER A 781 -0.87 10.36 -25.77
N TYR A 782 -1.22 9.21 -25.20
CA TYR A 782 -0.35 8.49 -24.27
C TYR A 782 1.03 8.17 -24.89
N TRP A 783 1.07 7.68 -26.13
CA TRP A 783 2.32 7.41 -26.84
C TRP A 783 3.22 8.65 -26.89
N GLY A 784 2.67 9.82 -27.14
CA GLY A 784 3.42 11.07 -27.27
C GLY A 784 3.74 11.77 -25.95
N GLU A 785 2.85 11.70 -24.95
CA GLU A 785 2.92 12.48 -23.70
C GLU A 785 3.31 11.65 -22.49
N GLY A 786 2.86 10.41 -22.35
CA GLY A 786 3.13 9.56 -21.20
C GLY A 786 4.63 9.33 -20.97
N TYR A 787 5.03 9.23 -19.71
CA TYR A 787 6.44 9.02 -19.34
C TYR A 787 7.04 7.80 -20.05
N TRP A 788 6.32 6.69 -20.03
CA TRP A 788 6.69 5.44 -20.66
C TRP A 788 6.10 5.27 -22.06
N GLY A 789 5.28 6.23 -22.54
CA GLY A 789 4.43 6.07 -23.72
C GLY A 789 5.17 5.54 -24.94
N TYR A 790 6.19 6.24 -25.44
CA TYR A 790 6.92 5.81 -26.61
C TYR A 790 7.81 4.58 -26.36
N SER A 791 8.39 4.44 -25.17
CA SER A 791 9.25 3.30 -24.83
C SER A 791 8.43 2.04 -24.54
N TYR A 792 7.29 2.16 -23.87
CA TYR A 792 6.34 1.05 -23.74
C TYR A 792 5.78 0.62 -25.10
N SER A 793 5.43 1.57 -25.93
CA SER A 793 4.94 1.30 -27.28
C SER A 793 6.02 0.67 -28.19
N ALA A 794 7.30 0.84 -27.86
CA ALA A 794 8.35 0.09 -28.55
C ALA A 794 8.18 -1.43 -28.39
N GLU A 795 7.65 -1.89 -27.27
CA GLU A 795 7.26 -3.30 -27.05
C GLU A 795 5.85 -3.59 -27.55
N ALA A 796 4.86 -2.89 -27.00
CA ALA A 796 3.45 -3.19 -27.22
C ALA A 796 2.97 -2.95 -28.66
N THR A 797 3.61 -2.03 -29.42
CA THR A 797 3.24 -1.70 -30.78
C THR A 797 4.43 -1.76 -31.74
N ALA A 798 5.21 -2.81 -31.65
CA ALA A 798 6.46 -3.00 -32.39
C ALA A 798 6.39 -2.52 -33.84
N ASN A 799 7.12 -1.44 -34.17
CA ASN A 799 7.17 -0.80 -35.49
C ASN A 799 5.81 -0.27 -36.02
N LYS A 800 4.80 -0.14 -35.14
CA LYS A 800 3.53 0.49 -35.42
C LYS A 800 3.48 1.85 -34.73
N PHE A 801 2.99 2.86 -35.45
CA PHE A 801 3.00 4.26 -35.01
C PHE A 801 1.64 4.92 -35.29
N PRO A 802 1.30 6.06 -34.69
CA PRO A 802 0.03 6.75 -34.96
C PRO A 802 -0.23 7.07 -36.41
N TRP A 803 0.83 7.29 -37.23
CA TRP A 803 0.72 7.64 -38.65
C TRP A 803 0.67 6.45 -39.61
N ASN A 804 0.90 5.22 -39.13
CA ASN A 804 0.88 4.01 -40.01
C ASN A 804 0.01 2.88 -39.49
N SER A 805 -0.67 3.04 -38.34
CA SER A 805 -1.43 1.96 -37.68
C SER A 805 -2.68 2.49 -36.98
N ARG A 806 -3.64 2.99 -37.77
CA ARG A 806 -4.92 3.47 -37.27
C ARG A 806 -5.65 2.42 -36.44
N GLU A 807 -5.56 1.16 -36.84
CA GLU A 807 -6.18 0.00 -36.20
C GLU A 807 -5.78 -0.17 -34.71
N ILE A 808 -4.58 0.33 -34.31
CA ILE A 808 -4.14 0.31 -32.92
C ILE A 808 -4.49 1.64 -32.24
N TYR A 809 -4.03 2.75 -32.83
CA TYR A 809 -4.03 4.05 -32.15
C TYR A 809 -5.38 4.75 -32.12
N VAL A 810 -6.31 4.37 -32.99
CA VAL A 810 -7.65 4.96 -33.07
C VAL A 810 -8.71 3.91 -32.72
N ASP A 811 -8.72 2.78 -33.45
CA ASP A 811 -9.83 1.84 -33.37
C ASP A 811 -9.86 1.05 -32.04
N GLN A 812 -8.70 0.97 -31.32
CA GLN A 812 -8.60 0.39 -29.98
C GLN A 812 -8.53 1.46 -28.86
N SER A 813 -8.62 2.75 -29.19
CA SER A 813 -8.69 3.80 -28.16
C SER A 813 -10.13 4.03 -27.70
N PRO A 814 -10.43 3.90 -26.40
CA PRO A 814 -11.78 4.07 -25.85
C PRO A 814 -12.44 5.41 -26.22
N LEU A 815 -11.65 6.49 -26.25
CA LEU A 815 -12.13 7.83 -26.56
C LEU A 815 -12.92 7.90 -27.87
N TYR A 816 -12.45 7.22 -28.94
CA TYR A 816 -13.09 7.26 -30.25
C TYR A 816 -14.34 6.38 -30.37
N ARG A 817 -14.71 5.73 -29.27
CA ARG A 817 -15.90 4.89 -29.11
C ARG A 817 -16.74 5.30 -27.88
N ALA A 818 -16.51 6.48 -27.35
CA ALA A 818 -17.18 6.97 -26.13
C ALA A 818 -18.71 7.01 -26.28
N ASP A 819 -19.24 7.18 -27.49
CA ASP A 819 -20.66 7.14 -27.80
C ASP A 819 -21.31 5.77 -27.56
N HIS A 820 -20.53 4.70 -27.51
CA HIS A 820 -21.00 3.35 -27.19
C HIS A 820 -21.12 3.07 -25.69
N VAL A 821 -20.49 3.89 -24.83
CA VAL A 821 -20.55 3.71 -23.36
C VAL A 821 -21.93 4.07 -22.85
N ASN A 822 -22.61 3.16 -22.17
CA ASN A 822 -23.88 3.40 -21.48
C ASN A 822 -23.76 3.22 -19.96
N THR A 823 -22.77 2.47 -19.52
CA THR A 823 -22.49 2.12 -18.14
C THR A 823 -21.92 3.30 -17.35
N PRO A 824 -22.39 3.55 -16.11
CA PRO A 824 -21.79 4.55 -15.21
C PRO A 824 -20.28 4.30 -15.01
N LEU A 825 -19.48 5.34 -15.19
CA LEU A 825 -18.02 5.26 -15.12
C LEU A 825 -17.45 6.26 -14.13
N LEU A 826 -16.67 5.76 -13.17
CA LEU A 826 -15.82 6.58 -12.32
C LEU A 826 -14.40 6.61 -12.88
N LEU A 827 -13.92 7.81 -13.16
CA LEU A 827 -12.53 8.09 -13.54
C LEU A 827 -11.78 8.64 -12.32
N LEU A 828 -10.66 8.03 -11.99
CA LEU A 828 -9.80 8.41 -10.86
C LEU A 828 -8.36 8.60 -11.35
N THR A 829 -7.68 9.70 -11.00
CA THR A 829 -6.26 9.88 -11.31
C THR A 829 -5.62 10.92 -10.40
N GLY A 830 -4.29 10.84 -10.18
CA GLY A 830 -3.51 11.92 -9.60
C GLY A 830 -3.42 13.10 -10.58
N ASP A 831 -3.52 14.33 -10.11
CA ASP A 831 -3.41 15.51 -10.97
C ASP A 831 -1.99 15.77 -11.47
N SER A 832 -1.01 15.16 -10.82
CA SER A 832 0.41 15.22 -11.14
C SER A 832 0.95 13.94 -11.79
N ASP A 833 0.06 13.07 -12.29
CA ASP A 833 0.44 11.81 -12.93
C ASP A 833 1.28 12.07 -14.19
N THR A 834 2.56 11.68 -14.12
CA THR A 834 3.52 11.80 -15.20
C THR A 834 3.56 10.56 -16.10
N ASN A 835 3.11 9.41 -15.62
CA ASN A 835 3.10 8.15 -16.37
C ASN A 835 1.91 8.11 -17.35
N VAL A 836 0.70 8.23 -16.82
CA VAL A 836 -0.52 8.38 -17.63
C VAL A 836 -1.10 9.77 -17.33
N PRO A 837 -0.81 10.76 -18.16
CA PRO A 837 -1.20 12.13 -17.87
C PRO A 837 -2.69 12.28 -17.56
N PRO A 838 -3.08 13.14 -16.60
CA PRO A 838 -4.49 13.35 -16.22
C PRO A 838 -5.38 13.69 -17.40
N GLY A 839 -4.79 14.25 -18.46
CA GLY A 839 -5.46 14.55 -19.74
C GLY A 839 -6.16 13.34 -20.35
N GLU A 840 -5.68 12.12 -20.09
CA GLU A 840 -6.32 10.89 -20.56
C GLU A 840 -7.70 10.69 -19.90
N SER A 841 -7.80 10.87 -18.59
CA SER A 841 -9.08 10.82 -17.87
C SER A 841 -9.99 12.01 -18.24
N ILE A 842 -9.42 13.21 -18.35
CA ILE A 842 -10.17 14.45 -18.69
C ILE A 842 -10.80 14.35 -20.09
N GLN A 843 -10.10 13.80 -21.10
CA GLN A 843 -10.64 13.61 -22.44
C GLN A 843 -11.89 12.71 -22.43
N MET A 844 -11.80 11.57 -21.74
CA MET A 844 -12.91 10.62 -21.64
C MET A 844 -14.10 11.22 -20.89
N TYR A 845 -13.84 11.90 -19.77
CA TYR A 845 -14.84 12.63 -19.01
C TYR A 845 -15.57 13.65 -19.86
N THR A 846 -14.81 14.48 -20.59
CA THR A 846 -15.37 15.51 -21.48
C THR A 846 -16.25 14.89 -22.57
N ALA A 847 -15.79 13.82 -23.21
CA ALA A 847 -16.55 13.14 -24.24
C ALA A 847 -17.88 12.58 -23.70
N LEU A 848 -17.83 11.88 -22.57
CA LEU A 848 -19.02 11.27 -21.95
C LEU A 848 -20.00 12.33 -21.44
N LYS A 849 -19.54 13.41 -20.81
CA LYS A 849 -20.43 14.53 -20.39
C LYS A 849 -21.12 15.19 -21.59
N LEU A 850 -20.40 15.43 -22.70
CA LEU A 850 -21.01 15.98 -23.92
C LEU A 850 -22.03 15.06 -24.57
N LEU A 851 -21.86 13.75 -24.40
CA LEU A 851 -22.78 12.71 -24.87
C LEU A 851 -23.96 12.49 -23.90
N GLY A 852 -23.98 13.17 -22.75
CA GLY A 852 -25.00 12.98 -21.71
C GLY A 852 -24.93 11.61 -21.01
N LYS A 853 -23.72 11.00 -20.97
CA LYS A 853 -23.49 9.69 -20.35
C LYS A 853 -23.14 9.83 -18.87
N PRO A 854 -23.49 8.85 -18.02
CA PRO A 854 -23.17 8.89 -16.59
C PRO A 854 -21.67 8.70 -16.36
N VAL A 855 -20.98 9.76 -15.92
CA VAL A 855 -19.55 9.73 -15.65
C VAL A 855 -19.20 10.71 -14.54
N GLU A 856 -18.32 10.28 -13.64
CA GLU A 856 -17.69 11.11 -12.62
C GLU A 856 -16.16 11.09 -12.78
N LEU A 857 -15.51 12.19 -12.38
CA LEU A 857 -14.05 12.33 -12.41
C LEU A 857 -13.57 12.88 -11.08
N ILE A 858 -12.65 12.15 -10.44
CA ILE A 858 -11.95 12.58 -9.23
C ILE A 858 -10.47 12.77 -9.57
N LEU A 859 -9.96 13.98 -9.36
CA LEU A 859 -8.53 14.31 -9.41
C LEU A 859 -7.99 14.35 -7.99
N VAL A 860 -6.98 13.53 -7.69
CA VAL A 860 -6.34 13.52 -6.37
C VAL A 860 -5.16 14.48 -6.39
N GLU A 861 -5.31 15.62 -5.72
CA GLU A 861 -4.34 16.72 -5.75
C GLU A 861 -2.95 16.31 -5.25
N GLY A 862 -1.90 16.66 -6.02
CA GLY A 862 -0.50 16.43 -5.69
C GLY A 862 -0.07 14.97 -5.71
N GLU A 863 -0.93 14.04 -6.14
CA GLU A 863 -0.56 12.63 -6.34
C GLU A 863 -0.13 12.37 -7.80
N ASP A 864 0.84 11.45 -7.95
CA ASP A 864 1.31 10.94 -9.23
C ASP A 864 0.50 9.68 -9.61
N HIS A 865 1.05 8.77 -10.37
CA HIS A 865 0.43 7.52 -10.85
C HIS A 865 -0.06 6.57 -9.74
N HIS A 866 0.47 6.73 -8.55
CA HIS A 866 0.11 5.96 -7.36
C HIS A 866 -0.37 6.88 -6.25
N ILE A 867 -1.55 6.66 -5.73
CA ILE A 867 -2.04 7.37 -4.56
C ILE A 867 -1.37 6.76 -3.32
N VAL A 868 -0.36 7.45 -2.78
CA VAL A 868 0.51 6.91 -1.73
C VAL A 868 0.48 7.69 -0.42
N THR A 869 0.08 8.96 -0.47
CA THR A 869 -0.07 9.82 0.71
C THR A 869 -1.17 9.26 1.61
N TYR A 870 -0.90 9.12 2.90
CA TYR A 870 -1.76 8.39 3.84
C TYR A 870 -3.23 8.86 3.80
N ASN A 871 -3.47 10.15 4.08
CA ASN A 871 -4.83 10.68 4.15
C ASN A 871 -5.55 10.65 2.79
N ARG A 872 -4.84 10.96 1.68
CA ARG A 872 -5.41 10.90 0.33
C ARG A 872 -5.78 9.49 -0.06
N ARG A 873 -5.00 8.51 0.37
CA ARG A 873 -5.30 7.10 0.10
C ARG A 873 -6.54 6.61 0.83
N LEU A 874 -6.81 7.10 2.05
CA LEU A 874 -8.06 6.80 2.76
C LEU A 874 -9.25 7.36 1.99
N VAL A 875 -9.27 8.65 1.67
CA VAL A 875 -10.36 9.29 0.93
C VAL A 875 -10.56 8.68 -0.45
N TRP A 876 -9.46 8.36 -1.16
CA TRP A 876 -9.52 7.67 -2.44
C TRP A 876 -10.16 6.27 -2.34
N HIS A 877 -9.84 5.53 -1.28
CA HIS A 877 -10.44 4.24 -1.02
C HIS A 877 -11.94 4.37 -0.70
N ASP A 878 -12.30 5.34 0.12
CA ASP A 878 -13.69 5.61 0.48
C ASP A 878 -14.55 5.96 -0.75
N ALA A 879 -14.00 6.76 -1.66
CA ALA A 879 -14.65 7.07 -2.93
C ALA A 879 -14.92 5.82 -3.78
N ILE A 880 -13.97 4.89 -3.84
CA ILE A 880 -14.13 3.60 -4.54
C ILE A 880 -15.23 2.77 -3.90
N MET A 881 -15.24 2.65 -2.57
CA MET A 881 -16.24 1.85 -1.86
C MET A 881 -17.64 2.46 -1.97
N ALA A 882 -17.75 3.79 -1.82
CA ALA A 882 -19.01 4.51 -1.98
C ALA A 882 -19.58 4.35 -3.41
N TRP A 883 -18.70 4.35 -4.43
CA TRP A 883 -19.12 4.10 -5.82
C TRP A 883 -19.64 2.68 -6.03
N TRP A 884 -18.94 1.68 -5.47
CA TRP A 884 -19.40 0.28 -5.51
C TRP A 884 -20.74 0.09 -4.80
N ASP A 885 -20.90 0.63 -3.59
CA ASP A 885 -22.13 0.52 -2.81
C ASP A 885 -23.31 1.18 -3.54
N LYS A 886 -23.09 2.37 -4.14
CA LYS A 886 -24.09 3.08 -4.94
C LYS A 886 -24.63 2.25 -6.12
N HIS A 887 -23.73 1.64 -6.90
CA HIS A 887 -24.12 1.02 -8.18
C HIS A 887 -24.33 -0.50 -8.12
N LEU A 888 -23.76 -1.17 -7.12
CA LEU A 888 -23.85 -2.64 -7.00
C LEU A 888 -24.73 -3.11 -5.83
N LYS A 889 -25.08 -2.20 -4.88
CA LYS A 889 -25.92 -2.52 -3.73
C LYS A 889 -27.14 -1.60 -3.59
N ASP A 890 -27.32 -0.64 -4.49
CA ASP A 890 -28.37 0.39 -4.41
C ASP A 890 -28.31 1.20 -3.11
N GLN A 891 -27.09 1.55 -2.66
CA GLN A 891 -26.82 2.30 -1.44
C GLN A 891 -26.08 3.61 -1.78
N PRO A 892 -26.77 4.66 -2.25
CA PRO A 892 -26.13 5.88 -2.77
C PRO A 892 -25.69 6.86 -1.69
N GLU A 893 -26.09 6.70 -0.42
CA GLU A 893 -26.02 7.71 0.62
C GLU A 893 -24.58 8.13 0.91
N TRP A 894 -23.66 7.16 0.95
CA TRP A 894 -22.24 7.44 1.17
C TRP A 894 -21.63 8.29 0.05
N TRP A 895 -21.94 7.95 -1.21
CA TRP A 895 -21.48 8.72 -2.37
C TRP A 895 -22.08 10.14 -2.39
N GLU A 896 -23.38 10.26 -2.13
CA GLU A 896 -24.09 11.55 -2.14
C GLU A 896 -23.62 12.48 -1.01
N GLU A 897 -23.23 11.92 0.14
CA GLU A 897 -22.61 12.70 1.22
C GLU A 897 -21.23 13.23 0.84
N GLN A 898 -20.36 12.39 0.24
CA GLN A 898 -19.01 12.81 -0.15
C GLN A 898 -19.01 13.73 -1.37
N TYR A 899 -19.90 13.51 -2.32
CA TYR A 899 -19.96 14.19 -3.62
C TYR A 899 -21.36 14.71 -3.92
N PRO A 900 -21.87 15.67 -3.15
CA PRO A 900 -23.21 16.22 -3.37
C PRO A 900 -23.28 16.96 -4.71
N ASP A 901 -24.40 16.74 -5.44
CA ASP A 901 -24.63 17.41 -6.72
C ASP A 901 -25.05 18.87 -6.51
N PHE A 902 -24.10 19.79 -6.54
CA PHE A 902 -24.36 21.23 -6.44
C PHE A 902 -24.76 21.86 -7.78
N LEU A 903 -24.68 21.16 -8.89
CA LEU A 903 -24.89 21.65 -10.25
C LEU A 903 -25.99 20.87 -10.98
N SER A 904 -27.06 20.52 -10.30
CA SER A 904 -28.24 19.96 -10.97
C SER A 904 -28.84 21.04 -11.89
N PHE A 905 -28.48 20.97 -13.18
CA PHE A 905 -29.04 21.84 -14.22
C PHE A 905 -30.36 21.29 -14.78
#